data_01221fe713cc0eede37d05a41d15d4c6
#
_entry.id   01221fe713cc0eede37d05a41d15d4c6
#
_cell.length_a   1.000
_cell.length_b   1.000
_cell.length_c   1.000
_cell.angle_alpha   90.00
_cell.angle_beta   90.00
_cell.angle_gamma   90.00
#
_symmetry.space_group_name_H-M   'P 1'
#
loop_
_entity.id
_entity.type
_entity.pdbx_description
1 polymer ?
#
loop_
_entity_poly.entity_id
_entity_poly.type
_entity_poly.pdbx_seq_one_letter_code
_entity_poly.pdbx_strand_id
1 'polypeptide(L)'
;MPHALPAAESAFPVATQPTVVDRPAIAEVIVPRHLNRSFTYAIPEQLRDHLQVGSRVWIPFGPSMLQGVVVALSARCSHGDSQDLVKSGRLAGRLREIASVIDETPEAGITPALLTLTRLVSERYLAPWGQCVRLILPTLPADRHSSRYLITEEGRTKRESPGRLASTARQILARLIGAPKGLTMTSLRRTVTGPVARTLRTLARHKWVQAIEQDRRGGQGSRTEQRDSSSSELAPASSPRQFHRPQESAPASSRELAWWDHLCSALDRAEPRLFLLQGPASQRLSYVIRAAEETLARDRTVMILAPEVARAAAIAELARARWEDRVEIFHSGLTPTKRGDVWRRIRAGTASIVVGTRSAVFAPLASLGLICVEDEEDSSFKEEAEPRYHAREVARMRASQDKAVLLFGSAHPSLETVQAIGACGETLCISGDGAMSPAIQVVDLRRHPHGSVLTEPMLVGIRGALEARAGVVLFLNRKGFAPALLCRDCGGAQRCPHCSVTLSFYKRAASLSCHSCGASVPVPEACTFCLAARLEPVGFGTERVEEEVRRLFPGARIGRLDRDTAPTTARADAIRSLARAGEFDILIGTQMLFQGTPLPPVGFVGLPHADAGLHLPDFRSAERTFHAIRDAVTLARPSEAGGNVVLQTYLPTHHAIASVVSDNESGFYDQELAFRQSVGYPPFTHLVSLRVSGTNAGLVREAAERWSGLLKAALQRGSSGEERPAPHETFGDDVTILGPIPGAVARVRGRHLWQLLVKSAKAEAARLVVKQTLDVLEKRPGGSGLKFDVDVDPVEMG
;
A
#
# COMPACT_ATOMS: atom_id res chain seq x y z
N MET A 1 4.37 -27.85 -21.81
CA MET A 1 2.95 -28.05 -21.43
C MET A 1 2.51 -26.78 -20.71
N PRO A 2 1.51 -26.03 -21.17
CA PRO A 2 1.11 -24.76 -20.60
C PRO A 2 0.40 -25.01 -19.27
N HIS A 3 0.94 -24.43 -18.18
CA HIS A 3 0.25 -24.35 -16.91
C HIS A 3 -0.87 -23.33 -17.05
N ALA A 4 -2.08 -23.83 -17.31
CA ALA A 4 -3.30 -23.08 -17.13
C ALA A 4 -3.35 -22.62 -15.65
N LEU A 5 -3.81 -21.38 -15.43
CA LEU A 5 -4.19 -20.89 -14.12
C LEU A 5 -5.14 -21.92 -13.49
N PRO A 6 -4.93 -22.36 -12.24
CA PRO A 6 -5.87 -23.24 -11.59
C PRO A 6 -7.21 -22.52 -11.51
N ALA A 7 -8.20 -23.06 -12.19
CA ALA A 7 -9.60 -22.70 -11.98
C ALA A 7 -9.88 -22.89 -10.49
N ALA A 8 -10.39 -21.84 -9.85
CA ALA A 8 -10.86 -21.91 -8.49
C ALA A 8 -12.11 -22.78 -8.45
N GLU A 9 -11.93 -24.10 -8.43
CA GLU A 9 -12.96 -25.04 -8.02
C GLU A 9 -13.05 -25.04 -6.50
N SER A 10 -13.72 -24.05 -5.95
CA SER A 10 -14.56 -24.17 -4.79
C SER A 10 -15.91 -23.58 -5.13
N ALA A 11 -16.65 -24.33 -5.94
CA ALA A 11 -18.06 -24.10 -6.10
C ALA A 11 -18.72 -24.20 -4.73
N PHE A 12 -19.10 -23.05 -4.17
CA PHE A 12 -20.26 -23.05 -3.29
C PHE A 12 -21.42 -23.62 -4.11
N PRO A 13 -22.23 -24.54 -3.57
CA PRO A 13 -23.39 -25.02 -4.27
C PRO A 13 -24.22 -23.80 -4.68
N VAL A 14 -24.37 -23.59 -5.98
CA VAL A 14 -25.38 -22.69 -6.54
C VAL A 14 -26.70 -23.20 -5.96
N ALA A 15 -27.27 -22.41 -5.08
CA ALA A 15 -28.57 -22.71 -4.51
C ALA A 15 -29.55 -22.87 -5.65
N THR A 16 -29.94 -24.09 -5.94
CA THR A 16 -31.13 -24.41 -6.70
C THR A 16 -32.28 -23.59 -6.11
N GLN A 17 -32.99 -22.84 -6.93
CA GLN A 17 -34.12 -22.03 -6.52
C GLN A 17 -35.10 -22.91 -5.72
N PRO A 18 -35.39 -22.61 -4.46
CA PRO A 18 -36.38 -23.35 -3.71
C PRO A 18 -37.76 -22.90 -4.17
N THR A 19 -38.53 -23.83 -4.65
CA THR A 19 -39.99 -23.75 -4.80
C THR A 19 -40.61 -23.86 -3.42
N VAL A 20 -40.76 -22.83 -2.74
CA VAL A 20 -41.46 -22.35 -1.54
C VAL A 20 -40.51 -21.39 -0.84
N VAL A 21 -40.90 -20.13 -0.81
CA VAL A 21 -40.06 -19.04 -0.25
C VAL A 21 -40.09 -19.16 1.28
N ASP A 22 -39.21 -19.97 1.85
CA ASP A 22 -38.92 -19.96 3.28
C ASP A 22 -38.17 -18.65 3.56
N ARG A 23 -38.86 -17.65 4.12
CA ARG A 23 -38.30 -16.33 4.43
C ARG A 23 -37.13 -16.48 5.40
N PRO A 24 -35.95 -15.87 5.16
CA PRO A 24 -34.80 -16.04 6.03
C PRO A 24 -35.09 -15.53 7.44
N ALA A 25 -34.82 -16.34 8.44
CA ALA A 25 -35.02 -16.00 9.85
C ALA A 25 -33.72 -15.55 10.54
N ILE A 26 -32.55 -15.85 9.94
CA ILE A 26 -31.24 -15.71 10.54
C ILE A 26 -30.27 -15.10 9.52
N ALA A 27 -29.43 -14.18 9.99
CA ALA A 27 -28.35 -13.59 9.22
C ALA A 27 -27.00 -13.83 9.88
N GLU A 28 -26.02 -14.23 9.08
CA GLU A 28 -24.62 -14.17 9.45
C GLU A 28 -24.09 -12.76 9.11
N VAL A 29 -23.52 -12.09 10.11
CA VAL A 29 -23.05 -10.71 9.99
C VAL A 29 -21.58 -10.62 10.35
N ILE A 30 -20.77 -10.03 9.46
CA ILE A 30 -19.37 -9.70 9.74
C ILE A 30 -19.27 -8.28 10.29
N VAL A 31 -18.44 -8.12 11.32
CA VAL A 31 -18.20 -6.82 11.98
C VAL A 31 -16.84 -6.26 11.51
N PRO A 32 -16.73 -4.99 11.11
CA PRO A 32 -15.48 -4.38 10.64
C PRO A 32 -14.51 -4.11 11.81
N ARG A 33 -14.08 -5.16 12.47
CA ARG A 33 -13.17 -5.20 13.62
C ARG A 33 -12.09 -6.23 13.37
N HIS A 34 -11.07 -6.27 14.24
CA HIS A 34 -10.02 -7.29 14.22
C HIS A 34 -10.57 -8.65 14.68
N LEU A 35 -11.48 -9.23 13.89
CA LEU A 35 -12.16 -10.49 14.15
C LEU A 35 -12.24 -11.30 12.85
N ASN A 36 -11.93 -12.58 12.94
CA ASN A 36 -11.92 -13.49 11.80
C ASN A 36 -13.13 -14.44 11.78
N ARG A 37 -14.30 -13.95 12.22
CA ARG A 37 -15.55 -14.74 12.23
C ARG A 37 -16.76 -13.85 12.02
N SER A 38 -17.82 -14.44 11.47
CA SER A 38 -19.17 -13.88 11.45
C SER A 38 -19.88 -14.10 12.78
N PHE A 39 -20.99 -13.43 12.96
CA PHE A 39 -21.87 -13.54 14.13
C PHE A 39 -23.30 -13.73 13.66
N THR A 40 -24.03 -14.63 14.32
CA THR A 40 -25.40 -14.98 14.00
C THR A 40 -26.37 -14.04 14.69
N TYR A 41 -27.30 -13.45 13.94
CA TYR A 41 -28.38 -12.58 14.42
C TYR A 41 -29.73 -13.06 13.91
N ALA A 42 -30.78 -12.89 14.74
CA ALA A 42 -32.15 -13.07 14.28
C ALA A 42 -32.58 -11.88 13.40
N ILE A 43 -33.37 -12.15 12.37
CA ILE A 43 -33.93 -11.13 11.49
C ILE A 43 -35.36 -10.82 11.98
N PRO A 44 -35.65 -9.59 12.46
CA PRO A 44 -37.01 -9.16 12.76
C PRO A 44 -37.91 -9.32 11.53
N GLU A 45 -39.17 -9.70 11.76
CA GLU A 45 -40.10 -9.99 10.68
C GLU A 45 -40.26 -8.84 9.68
N GLN A 46 -40.23 -7.62 10.18
CA GLN A 46 -40.31 -6.38 9.38
C GLN A 46 -39.13 -6.15 8.45
N LEU A 47 -37.97 -6.79 8.70
CA LEU A 47 -36.73 -6.60 7.93
C LEU A 47 -36.46 -7.74 6.95
N ARG A 48 -37.23 -8.85 6.99
CA ARG A 48 -36.96 -10.06 6.19
C ARG A 48 -36.98 -9.81 4.68
N ASP A 49 -37.89 -8.98 4.22
CA ASP A 49 -38.07 -8.67 2.80
C ASP A 49 -37.10 -7.60 2.29
N HIS A 50 -36.36 -6.92 3.21
CA HIS A 50 -35.41 -5.83 2.90
C HIS A 50 -33.97 -6.24 3.05
N LEU A 51 -33.67 -7.44 3.55
CA LEU A 51 -32.31 -7.90 3.80
C LEU A 51 -31.84 -8.86 2.72
N GLN A 52 -30.66 -8.56 2.18
CA GLN A 52 -29.92 -9.43 1.27
C GLN A 52 -28.46 -9.55 1.67
N VAL A 53 -27.72 -10.50 1.08
CA VAL A 53 -26.28 -10.58 1.24
C VAL A 53 -25.65 -9.28 0.72
N GLY A 54 -24.81 -8.66 1.56
CA GLY A 54 -24.22 -7.34 1.30
C GLY A 54 -24.95 -6.19 1.96
N SER A 55 -26.17 -6.38 2.52
CA SER A 55 -26.85 -5.33 3.28
C SER A 55 -26.02 -4.89 4.48
N ARG A 56 -25.90 -3.58 4.66
CA ARG A 56 -25.28 -2.99 5.84
C ARG A 56 -26.32 -2.83 6.94
N VAL A 57 -26.01 -3.28 8.14
CA VAL A 57 -26.95 -3.33 9.25
C VAL A 57 -26.36 -2.74 10.52
N TRP A 58 -27.22 -2.17 11.37
CA TRP A 58 -26.89 -1.88 12.75
C TRP A 58 -27.18 -3.10 13.61
N ILE A 59 -26.19 -3.53 14.38
CA ILE A 59 -26.27 -4.69 15.26
C ILE A 59 -25.82 -4.36 16.68
N PRO A 60 -26.46 -4.94 17.71
CA PRO A 60 -25.97 -4.85 19.07
C PRO A 60 -24.74 -5.77 19.27
N PHE A 61 -23.59 -5.17 19.58
CA PHE A 61 -22.35 -5.90 19.81
C PHE A 61 -21.76 -5.53 21.17
N GLY A 62 -21.85 -6.42 22.14
CA GLY A 62 -21.58 -6.11 23.54
C GLY A 62 -22.49 -4.98 24.05
N PRO A 63 -21.91 -3.92 24.64
CA PRO A 63 -22.65 -2.74 25.11
C PRO A 63 -22.81 -1.63 24.04
N SER A 64 -22.40 -1.89 22.80
CA SER A 64 -22.36 -0.89 21.72
C SER A 64 -23.18 -1.34 20.51
N MET A 65 -23.68 -0.38 19.76
CA MET A 65 -24.19 -0.61 18.42
C MET A 65 -23.03 -0.51 17.42
N LEU A 66 -22.91 -1.47 16.53
CA LEU A 66 -21.91 -1.48 15.47
C LEU A 66 -22.55 -1.67 14.11
N GLN A 67 -21.90 -1.13 13.10
CA GLN A 67 -22.21 -1.47 11.72
C GLN A 67 -21.66 -2.87 11.43
N GLY A 68 -22.49 -3.71 10.80
CA GLY A 68 -22.11 -5.00 10.24
C GLY A 68 -22.52 -5.11 8.79
N VAL A 69 -22.06 -6.16 8.13
CA VAL A 69 -22.46 -6.51 6.77
C VAL A 69 -22.98 -7.94 6.77
N VAL A 70 -24.14 -8.16 6.18
CA VAL A 70 -24.74 -9.47 6.02
C VAL A 70 -23.95 -10.26 5.00
N VAL A 71 -23.43 -11.43 5.38
CA VAL A 71 -22.60 -12.29 4.51
C VAL A 71 -23.31 -13.59 4.12
N ALA A 72 -24.31 -14.00 4.89
CA ALA A 72 -25.20 -15.12 4.54
C ALA A 72 -26.57 -14.95 5.19
N LEU A 73 -27.59 -15.51 4.55
CA LEU A 73 -28.95 -15.57 5.02
C LEU A 73 -29.39 -17.03 5.04
N SER A 74 -30.10 -17.45 6.10
CA SER A 74 -30.60 -18.82 6.25
C SER A 74 -31.94 -18.87 6.95
N ALA A 75 -32.77 -19.83 6.59
CA ALA A 75 -33.96 -20.17 7.33
C ALA A 75 -33.64 -20.98 8.62
N ARG A 76 -32.44 -21.57 8.71
CA ARG A 76 -31.94 -22.42 9.82
C ARG A 76 -30.51 -22.07 10.20
N CYS A 77 -30.12 -22.35 11.45
CA CYS A 77 -28.72 -22.21 11.90
C CYS A 77 -27.81 -23.26 11.23
N SER A 78 -26.71 -22.83 10.62
CA SER A 78 -25.80 -23.68 9.84
C SER A 78 -24.64 -24.33 10.63
N HIS A 79 -24.57 -24.16 11.97
CA HIS A 79 -23.50 -24.77 12.78
C HIS A 79 -23.95 -26.08 13.41
N GLY A 80 -23.18 -27.16 13.21
CA GLY A 80 -23.49 -28.57 13.55
C GLY A 80 -23.94 -28.86 14.97
N ASP A 81 -23.53 -28.07 15.99
CA ASP A 81 -23.95 -28.22 17.39
C ASP A 81 -25.27 -27.53 17.72
N SER A 82 -25.87 -26.80 16.76
CA SER A 82 -27.09 -26.01 16.98
C SER A 82 -28.36 -26.66 16.41
N GLN A 83 -28.24 -27.73 15.62
CA GLN A 83 -29.41 -28.33 14.94
C GLN A 83 -30.42 -28.93 15.91
N ASP A 84 -29.96 -29.48 17.04
CA ASP A 84 -30.84 -30.05 18.06
C ASP A 84 -31.52 -28.99 18.96
N LEU A 85 -30.90 -27.80 19.05
CA LEU A 85 -31.41 -26.68 19.86
C LEU A 85 -32.47 -25.85 19.12
N VAL A 86 -32.39 -25.77 17.76
CA VAL A 86 -33.38 -25.06 16.93
C VAL A 86 -34.66 -25.86 16.83
N LYS A 87 -34.57 -27.21 16.72
CA LYS A 87 -35.76 -28.13 16.76
C LYS A 87 -36.56 -28.02 18.06
N SER A 88 -35.95 -27.57 19.15
CA SER A 88 -36.61 -27.43 20.45
C SER A 88 -37.15 -26.01 20.71
N GLY A 89 -37.13 -25.09 19.78
CA GLY A 89 -37.62 -23.71 19.96
C GLY A 89 -36.82 -22.86 20.98
N ARG A 90 -35.73 -23.41 21.57
CA ARG A 90 -35.00 -22.79 22.68
C ARG A 90 -33.94 -21.76 22.24
N LEU A 91 -33.53 -21.75 20.97
CA LEU A 91 -32.48 -20.81 20.46
C LEU A 91 -33.06 -19.50 19.95
N ALA A 92 -34.28 -19.47 19.44
CA ALA A 92 -34.90 -18.25 18.94
C ALA A 92 -35.01 -17.16 20.03
N GLY A 93 -35.13 -17.53 21.29
CA GLY A 93 -35.20 -16.61 22.44
C GLY A 93 -33.83 -16.09 22.95
N ARG A 94 -32.69 -16.56 22.39
CA ARG A 94 -31.33 -16.17 22.82
C ARG A 94 -30.51 -15.40 21.80
N LEU A 95 -30.90 -15.40 20.51
CA LEU A 95 -30.22 -14.62 19.48
C LEU A 95 -30.58 -13.14 19.63
N ARG A 96 -29.54 -12.28 19.49
CA ARG A 96 -29.77 -10.83 19.37
C ARG A 96 -30.33 -10.52 17.99
N GLU A 97 -31.23 -9.55 17.92
CA GLU A 97 -31.83 -9.12 16.66
C GLU A 97 -31.02 -8.03 15.96
N ILE A 98 -31.09 -8.00 14.64
CA ILE A 98 -30.64 -6.86 13.82
C ILE A 98 -31.51 -5.65 14.20
N ALA A 99 -30.88 -4.52 14.54
CA ALA A 99 -31.60 -3.34 14.99
C ALA A 99 -32.24 -2.57 13.81
N SER A 100 -31.52 -2.39 12.72
CA SER A 100 -32.02 -1.73 11.51
C SER A 100 -31.13 -1.97 10.32
N VAL A 101 -31.65 -1.76 9.11
CA VAL A 101 -30.87 -1.71 7.86
C VAL A 101 -30.37 -0.29 7.66
N ILE A 102 -29.13 -0.14 7.18
CA ILE A 102 -28.49 1.15 6.89
C ILE A 102 -28.79 1.58 5.45
N ASP A 103 -28.86 0.62 4.55
CA ASP A 103 -29.09 0.85 3.12
C ASP A 103 -30.55 1.23 2.87
N GLU A 104 -30.77 2.29 2.07
CA GLU A 104 -32.13 2.77 1.74
C GLU A 104 -32.84 1.83 0.78
N THR A 105 -32.06 1.16 -0.08
CA THR A 105 -32.54 0.13 -1.01
C THR A 105 -31.58 -1.07 -0.97
N PRO A 106 -32.05 -2.26 -1.34
CA PRO A 106 -31.18 -3.43 -1.40
C PRO A 106 -29.95 -3.24 -2.32
N GLU A 107 -30.12 -2.52 -3.43
CA GLU A 107 -29.06 -2.24 -4.40
C GLU A 107 -27.99 -1.29 -3.84
N ALA A 108 -28.30 -0.51 -2.83
CA ALA A 108 -27.33 0.38 -2.17
C ALA A 108 -26.31 -0.36 -1.29
N GLY A 109 -26.51 -1.65 -1.03
CA GLY A 109 -25.61 -2.50 -0.25
C GLY A 109 -24.30 -2.82 -0.96
N ILE A 110 -23.46 -3.58 -0.26
CA ILE A 110 -22.19 -4.10 -0.80
C ILE A 110 -22.47 -5.22 -1.81
N THR A 111 -21.80 -5.21 -2.95
CA THR A 111 -21.97 -6.28 -3.93
C THR A 111 -21.39 -7.60 -3.43
N PRO A 112 -22.00 -8.76 -3.78
CA PRO A 112 -21.42 -10.07 -3.45
C PRO A 112 -19.98 -10.22 -3.96
N ALA A 113 -19.67 -9.67 -5.14
CA ALA A 113 -18.33 -9.67 -5.70
C ALA A 113 -17.31 -8.97 -4.77
N LEU A 114 -17.64 -7.80 -4.22
CA LEU A 114 -16.75 -7.13 -3.27
C LEU A 114 -16.61 -7.89 -1.95
N LEU A 115 -17.65 -8.55 -1.48
CA LEU A 115 -17.55 -9.42 -0.29
C LEU A 115 -16.61 -10.59 -0.54
N THR A 116 -16.75 -11.27 -1.68
CA THR A 116 -15.85 -12.34 -2.10
C THR A 116 -14.40 -11.83 -2.20
N LEU A 117 -14.18 -10.66 -2.79
CA LEU A 117 -12.85 -10.04 -2.84
C LEU A 117 -12.26 -9.83 -1.44
N THR A 118 -13.07 -9.36 -0.46
CA THR A 118 -12.55 -9.20 0.91
C THR A 118 -12.19 -10.52 1.55
N ARG A 119 -12.87 -11.62 1.20
CA ARG A 119 -12.54 -12.96 1.68
C ARG A 119 -11.22 -13.44 1.08
N LEU A 120 -11.04 -13.29 -0.22
CA LEU A 120 -9.78 -13.60 -0.92
C LEU A 120 -8.60 -12.82 -0.35
N VAL A 121 -8.78 -11.50 -0.09
CA VAL A 121 -7.76 -10.67 0.55
C VAL A 121 -7.44 -11.16 1.96
N SER A 122 -8.45 -11.52 2.76
CA SER A 122 -8.27 -12.08 4.11
C SER A 122 -7.43 -13.37 4.08
N GLU A 123 -7.72 -14.27 3.17
CA GLU A 123 -7.03 -15.55 3.02
C GLU A 123 -5.61 -15.38 2.49
N ARG A 124 -5.43 -14.52 1.46
CA ARG A 124 -4.11 -14.27 0.89
C ARG A 124 -3.16 -13.59 1.87
N TYR A 125 -3.63 -12.57 2.59
CA TYR A 125 -2.79 -11.75 3.46
C TYR A 125 -2.84 -12.15 4.94
N LEU A 126 -3.51 -13.27 5.25
CA LEU A 126 -3.64 -13.79 6.62
C LEU A 126 -4.17 -12.75 7.60
N ALA A 127 -5.04 -11.87 7.13
CA ALA A 127 -5.63 -10.80 7.91
C ALA A 127 -7.05 -11.15 8.35
N PRO A 128 -7.50 -10.70 9.54
CA PRO A 128 -8.86 -10.94 9.98
C PRO A 128 -9.90 -10.41 8.99
N TRP A 129 -10.88 -11.23 8.62
CA TRP A 129 -11.87 -10.88 7.60
C TRP A 129 -12.61 -9.57 7.91
N GLY A 130 -12.92 -9.29 9.19
CA GLY A 130 -13.54 -8.02 9.58
C GLY A 130 -12.68 -6.78 9.25
N GLN A 131 -11.35 -6.90 9.25
CA GLN A 131 -10.47 -5.82 8.78
C GLN A 131 -10.54 -5.65 7.25
N CYS A 132 -10.64 -6.74 6.51
CA CYS A 132 -10.76 -6.70 5.06
C CYS A 132 -12.12 -6.10 4.63
N VAL A 133 -13.21 -6.45 5.30
CA VAL A 133 -14.53 -5.85 5.06
C VAL A 133 -14.54 -4.35 5.32
N ARG A 134 -13.73 -3.86 6.24
CA ARG A 134 -13.57 -2.41 6.47
C ARG A 134 -13.09 -1.64 5.24
N LEU A 135 -12.33 -2.27 4.35
CA LEU A 135 -11.79 -1.62 3.14
C LEU A 135 -12.87 -1.21 2.15
N ILE A 136 -13.94 -2.00 2.06
CA ILE A 136 -15.06 -1.79 1.12
C ILE A 136 -16.17 -0.91 1.68
N LEU A 137 -16.16 -0.65 2.99
CA LEU A 137 -17.21 0.14 3.63
C LEU A 137 -17.01 1.63 3.39
N PRO A 138 -18.06 2.37 3.01
CA PRO A 138 -18.03 3.81 3.07
C PRO A 138 -17.85 4.24 4.52
N THR A 139 -17.00 5.25 4.72
CA THR A 139 -16.89 5.87 6.04
C THR A 139 -18.22 6.56 6.31
N LEU A 140 -19.00 6.01 7.21
CA LEU A 140 -20.21 6.73 7.68
C LEU A 140 -19.71 8.01 8.36
N PRO A 141 -20.39 9.15 8.13
CA PRO A 141 -20.13 10.32 8.96
C PRO A 141 -20.24 9.86 10.41
N ALA A 142 -19.19 10.07 11.18
CA ALA A 142 -19.26 9.88 12.61
C ALA A 142 -20.40 10.79 13.05
N ASP A 143 -21.50 10.22 13.56
CA ASP A 143 -22.63 10.95 14.15
C ASP A 143 -23.99 10.92 13.39
N ARG A 144 -24.43 9.76 12.89
CA ARG A 144 -25.88 9.57 12.83
C ARG A 144 -26.48 9.14 14.19
N HIS A 145 -25.66 8.71 15.14
CA HIS A 145 -26.03 8.42 16.53
C HIS A 145 -24.99 9.01 17.49
N SER A 146 -24.69 10.28 17.37
CA SER A 146 -23.94 10.96 18.41
C SER A 146 -24.88 11.26 19.55
N SER A 147 -24.93 10.35 20.52
CA SER A 147 -25.57 10.67 21.78
C SER A 147 -24.99 11.95 22.34
N ARG A 148 -25.80 12.98 22.48
CA ARG A 148 -25.45 14.15 23.28
C ARG A 148 -25.76 13.86 24.73
N TYR A 149 -24.84 14.22 25.58
CA TYR A 149 -25.01 14.09 27.01
C TYR A 149 -25.48 15.41 27.57
N LEU A 150 -26.60 15.39 28.25
CA LEU A 150 -27.15 16.52 29.00
C LEU A 150 -27.05 16.25 30.49
N ILE A 151 -26.78 17.27 31.25
CA ILE A 151 -26.87 17.20 32.70
C ILE A 151 -28.33 17.23 33.13
N THR A 152 -28.70 16.35 34.05
CA THR A 152 -30.03 16.33 34.70
C THR A 152 -30.09 17.27 35.88
N GLU A 153 -31.25 17.53 36.41
CA GLU A 153 -31.42 18.35 37.62
C GLU A 153 -30.70 17.73 38.82
N GLU A 154 -30.78 16.40 38.96
CA GLU A 154 -30.05 15.65 40.00
C GLU A 154 -28.55 15.81 39.84
N GLY A 155 -28.04 15.83 38.59
CA GLY A 155 -26.62 16.06 38.27
C GLY A 155 -26.16 17.47 38.61
N ARG A 156 -27.02 18.49 38.45
CA ARG A 156 -26.74 19.89 38.85
C ARG A 156 -26.61 19.99 40.35
N THR A 157 -27.60 19.48 41.10
CA THR A 157 -27.63 19.46 42.57
C THR A 157 -26.46 18.69 43.15
N LYS A 158 -26.06 17.57 42.52
CA LYS A 158 -24.93 16.76 42.97
C LYS A 158 -23.57 17.47 42.84
N ARG A 159 -23.40 18.31 41.83
CA ARG A 159 -22.20 19.15 41.69
C ARG A 159 -22.06 20.18 42.83
N GLU A 160 -23.17 20.75 43.26
CA GLU A 160 -23.23 21.76 44.32
C GLU A 160 -23.06 21.15 45.73
N SER A 161 -23.28 19.87 45.88
CA SER A 161 -23.14 19.18 47.14
C SER A 161 -21.69 18.91 47.49
N PRO A 162 -21.24 19.04 48.80
CA PRO A 162 -19.85 18.92 49.22
C PRO A 162 -19.30 17.47 49.26
N GLY A 163 -19.90 16.55 48.53
CA GLY A 163 -19.42 15.18 48.39
C GLY A 163 -18.19 15.04 47.48
N ARG A 164 -17.28 14.05 47.81
CA ARG A 164 -16.07 13.79 47.00
C ARG A 164 -16.39 13.17 45.65
N LEU A 165 -16.53 14.00 44.63
CA LEU A 165 -16.59 13.58 43.23
C LEU A 165 -15.16 13.44 42.68
N ALA A 166 -14.90 12.38 41.90
CA ALA A 166 -13.64 12.21 41.17
C ALA A 166 -13.41 13.40 40.21
N SER A 167 -12.17 13.82 40.02
CA SER A 167 -11.79 14.98 39.21
C SER A 167 -12.42 14.96 37.81
N THR A 168 -12.36 13.84 37.10
CA THR A 168 -12.97 13.67 35.79
C THR A 168 -14.49 13.83 35.78
N ALA A 169 -15.20 13.33 36.81
CA ALA A 169 -16.65 13.49 36.92
C ALA A 169 -17.04 14.95 37.13
N ARG A 170 -16.30 15.66 37.99
CA ARG A 170 -16.50 17.09 38.26
C ARG A 170 -16.29 17.93 37.00
N GLN A 171 -15.26 17.64 36.21
CA GLN A 171 -14.97 18.32 34.95
C GLN A 171 -16.10 18.08 33.93
N ILE A 172 -16.58 16.81 33.79
CA ILE A 172 -17.69 16.49 32.87
C ILE A 172 -18.96 17.26 33.24
N LEU A 173 -19.39 17.22 34.50
CA LEU A 173 -20.60 17.92 34.95
C LEU A 173 -20.46 19.43 34.76
N ALA A 174 -19.28 20.01 35.03
CA ALA A 174 -19.02 21.44 34.81
C ALA A 174 -19.15 21.85 33.33
N ARG A 175 -18.64 21.03 32.43
CA ARG A 175 -18.76 21.30 30.97
C ARG A 175 -20.18 21.14 30.46
N LEU A 176 -20.94 20.19 30.99
CA LEU A 176 -22.33 19.97 30.58
C LEU A 176 -23.27 21.06 31.08
N ILE A 177 -23.00 21.69 32.22
CA ILE A 177 -23.76 22.88 32.69
C ILE A 177 -23.63 24.04 31.70
N GLY A 178 -22.42 24.30 31.19
CA GLY A 178 -22.18 25.35 30.22
C GLY A 178 -22.66 25.03 28.79
N ALA A 179 -23.28 23.88 28.58
CA ALA A 179 -23.72 23.42 27.26
C ALA A 179 -25.21 22.96 27.28
N PRO A 180 -26.18 23.89 27.24
CA PRO A 180 -27.59 23.55 27.33
C PRO A 180 -28.12 22.66 26.20
N LYS A 181 -27.42 22.62 25.06
CA LYS A 181 -27.72 21.71 23.93
C LYS A 181 -26.99 20.35 24.05
N GLY A 182 -26.33 20.10 25.19
CA GLY A 182 -25.54 18.90 25.42
C GLY A 182 -24.23 18.86 24.66
N LEU A 183 -23.30 18.00 25.12
CA LEU A 183 -22.00 17.77 24.48
C LEU A 183 -21.88 16.32 24.00
N THR A 184 -21.19 16.12 22.87
CA THR A 184 -20.86 14.80 22.37
C THR A 184 -19.72 14.17 23.17
N MET A 185 -19.58 12.85 23.13
CA MET A 185 -18.43 12.13 23.70
C MET A 185 -17.09 12.69 23.17
N THR A 186 -17.03 13.03 21.90
CA THR A 186 -15.84 13.58 21.24
C THR A 186 -15.47 14.96 21.79
N SER A 187 -16.46 15.82 21.98
CA SER A 187 -16.27 17.14 22.58
C SER A 187 -15.76 17.07 24.01
N LEU A 188 -16.32 16.15 24.81
CA LEU A 188 -15.89 15.91 26.17
C LEU A 188 -14.47 15.36 26.27
N ARG A 189 -14.07 14.44 25.37
CA ARG A 189 -12.71 13.92 25.34
C ARG A 189 -11.65 14.97 24.97
N ARG A 190 -12.01 16.01 24.24
CA ARG A 190 -11.09 17.12 23.92
C ARG A 190 -10.88 18.09 25.07
N THR A 191 -11.84 18.16 25.99
CA THR A 191 -11.88 19.22 27.02
C THR A 191 -11.75 18.73 28.45
N VAL A 192 -11.77 17.40 28.67
CA VAL A 192 -11.73 16.77 30.00
C VAL A 192 -10.58 15.78 30.03
N THR A 193 -9.76 15.84 31.09
CA THR A 193 -8.65 14.90 31.34
C THR A 193 -9.13 13.66 32.10
N GLY A 194 -8.69 12.46 31.67
CA GLY A 194 -9.03 11.21 32.32
C GLY A 194 -9.98 10.29 31.55
N PRO A 195 -10.49 9.20 32.17
CA PRO A 195 -11.27 8.16 31.52
C PRO A 195 -12.73 8.60 31.27
N VAL A 196 -12.97 9.55 30.40
CA VAL A 196 -14.28 10.19 30.11
C VAL A 196 -15.38 9.16 29.85
N ALA A 197 -15.13 8.15 29.03
CA ALA A 197 -16.16 7.16 28.65
C ALA A 197 -16.63 6.30 29.83
N ARG A 198 -15.71 5.92 30.74
CA ARG A 198 -16.04 5.15 31.95
C ARG A 198 -16.82 6.02 32.93
N THR A 199 -16.38 7.24 33.10
CA THR A 199 -17.01 8.21 34.00
C THR A 199 -18.41 8.61 33.54
N LEU A 200 -18.64 8.86 32.25
CA LEU A 200 -19.98 9.13 31.70
C LEU A 200 -20.96 7.97 31.94
N ARG A 201 -20.51 6.72 31.77
CA ARG A 201 -21.37 5.55 32.06
C ARG A 201 -21.75 5.49 33.54
N THR A 202 -20.84 5.84 34.43
CA THR A 202 -21.16 5.93 35.87
C THR A 202 -22.13 7.05 36.18
N LEU A 203 -21.91 8.23 35.60
CA LEU A 203 -22.81 9.38 35.77
C LEU A 203 -24.22 9.10 35.21
N ALA A 204 -24.31 8.42 34.07
CA ALA A 204 -25.60 8.01 33.47
C ALA A 204 -26.31 6.96 34.33
N ARG A 205 -25.57 6.00 34.92
CA ARG A 205 -26.14 5.01 35.85
C ARG A 205 -26.76 5.68 37.11
N HIS A 206 -26.14 6.74 37.59
CA HIS A 206 -26.65 7.55 38.70
C HIS A 206 -27.69 8.58 38.27
N LYS A 207 -28.14 8.58 37.00
CA LYS A 207 -29.09 9.51 36.43
C LYS A 207 -28.66 11.01 36.49
N TRP A 208 -27.36 11.29 36.73
CA TRP A 208 -26.85 12.65 36.76
C TRP A 208 -26.56 13.24 35.37
N VAL A 209 -26.51 12.36 34.39
CA VAL A 209 -26.37 12.71 32.97
C VAL A 209 -27.28 11.83 32.16
N GLN A 210 -28.00 12.42 31.21
CA GLN A 210 -28.86 11.72 30.26
C GLN A 210 -28.24 11.77 28.86
N ALA A 211 -28.20 10.63 28.17
CA ALA A 211 -27.87 10.59 26.77
C ALA A 211 -29.14 10.82 25.94
N ILE A 212 -29.12 11.79 25.03
CA ILE A 212 -30.21 12.05 24.07
C ILE A 212 -29.69 11.70 22.68
N GLU A 213 -30.37 10.80 22.00
CA GLU A 213 -30.18 10.53 20.59
C GLU A 213 -30.91 11.59 19.77
N GLN A 214 -30.18 12.34 18.95
CA GLN A 214 -30.77 13.34 18.04
C GLN A 214 -30.98 12.70 16.68
N ASP A 215 -32.25 12.36 16.38
CA ASP A 215 -32.69 12.01 15.03
C ASP A 215 -32.74 13.29 14.18
N ARG A 216 -31.80 13.47 13.25
CA ARG A 216 -31.81 14.57 12.28
C ARG A 216 -32.61 14.17 11.04
N ARG A 217 -33.84 13.79 11.22
CA ARG A 217 -34.86 13.82 10.15
C ARG A 217 -35.68 15.09 10.29
N GLY A 218 -35.57 15.98 9.31
CA GLY A 218 -36.47 17.12 9.15
C GLY A 218 -35.86 18.48 9.48
N GLY A 219 -35.53 19.21 8.46
CA GLY A 219 -35.10 20.62 8.53
C GLY A 219 -34.55 21.14 7.22
N GLN A 220 -35.30 21.02 6.12
CA GLN A 220 -35.15 21.95 5.01
C GLN A 220 -35.71 23.30 5.47
N GLY A 221 -34.83 24.19 5.90
CA GLY A 221 -35.13 25.56 6.22
C GLY A 221 -34.04 26.41 5.60
N SER A 222 -34.42 27.16 4.58
CA SER A 222 -33.62 28.18 3.90
C SER A 222 -32.82 29.02 4.88
N ARG A 223 -31.49 29.01 4.75
CA ARG A 223 -30.60 30.03 5.26
C ARG A 223 -29.79 30.59 4.09
N THR A 224 -30.18 31.78 3.70
CA THR A 224 -29.42 32.74 2.95
C THR A 224 -27.97 32.80 3.45
N GLU A 225 -27.06 32.59 2.55
CA GLU A 225 -25.62 32.70 2.77
C GLU A 225 -25.27 34.19 3.02
N GLN A 226 -24.84 34.49 4.23
CA GLN A 226 -23.92 35.60 4.44
C GLN A 226 -22.52 35.04 4.42
N ARG A 227 -21.82 35.39 3.36
CA ARG A 227 -20.39 35.17 3.16
C ARG A 227 -19.62 36.05 4.12
N ASP A 228 -18.93 35.46 5.10
CA ASP A 228 -17.76 36.10 5.70
C ASP A 228 -16.52 35.73 4.88
N SER A 229 -16.01 36.71 4.20
CA SER A 229 -14.82 36.71 3.40
C SER A 229 -13.59 36.85 4.29
N SER A 230 -12.94 35.71 4.61
CA SER A 230 -11.51 35.70 4.97
C SER A 230 -10.92 34.30 4.74
N SER A 231 -10.73 33.95 3.50
CA SER A 231 -9.82 32.88 3.07
C SER A 231 -8.94 33.48 1.99
N SER A 232 -7.64 33.46 2.25
CA SER A 232 -6.58 33.91 1.36
C SER A 232 -6.78 33.36 -0.04
N GLU A 233 -6.94 34.24 -1.01
CA GLU A 233 -6.92 33.96 -2.42
C GLU A 233 -5.56 33.35 -2.79
N LEU A 234 -5.57 32.06 -3.08
CA LEU A 234 -4.57 31.48 -3.93
C LEU A 234 -4.89 31.95 -5.35
N ALA A 235 -4.01 32.78 -5.92
CA ALA A 235 -4.08 33.23 -7.28
C ALA A 235 -4.31 32.04 -8.24
N PRO A 236 -5.14 32.21 -9.29
CA PRO A 236 -5.36 31.15 -10.27
C PRO A 236 -4.05 30.84 -10.96
N ALA A 237 -3.65 29.58 -10.91
CA ALA A 237 -2.55 29.06 -11.70
C ALA A 237 -2.77 29.45 -13.15
N SER A 238 -1.73 30.04 -13.74
CA SER A 238 -1.61 30.38 -15.15
C SER A 238 -2.27 29.35 -16.06
N SER A 239 -2.99 29.82 -17.06
CA SER A 239 -3.73 29.17 -18.11
C SER A 239 -3.25 27.77 -18.45
N PRO A 240 -4.15 26.78 -18.62
CA PRO A 240 -3.77 25.45 -19.05
C PRO A 240 -3.03 25.59 -20.38
N ARG A 241 -1.74 25.22 -20.40
CA ARG A 241 -1.03 25.00 -21.65
C ARG A 241 -1.89 24.05 -22.46
N GLN A 242 -2.27 24.48 -23.65
CA GLN A 242 -2.91 23.67 -24.66
C GLN A 242 -2.15 22.34 -24.72
N PHE A 243 -2.71 21.28 -24.15
CA PHE A 243 -2.32 19.93 -24.50
C PHE A 243 -2.66 19.84 -25.99
N HIS A 244 -1.62 19.76 -26.80
CA HIS A 244 -1.79 19.51 -28.21
C HIS A 244 -2.76 18.32 -28.35
N ARG A 245 -3.80 18.49 -29.19
CA ARG A 245 -4.47 17.33 -29.79
C ARG A 245 -3.36 16.38 -30.21
N PRO A 246 -3.53 15.05 -29.98
CA PRO A 246 -2.58 14.09 -30.52
C PRO A 246 -2.35 14.48 -31.97
N GLN A 247 -1.13 14.89 -32.30
CA GLN A 247 -0.75 14.98 -33.72
C GLN A 247 -1.08 13.62 -34.31
N GLU A 248 -1.62 13.63 -35.50
CA GLU A 248 -1.83 12.42 -36.30
C GLU A 248 -0.56 11.60 -36.20
N SER A 249 -0.61 10.57 -35.37
CA SER A 249 0.51 9.71 -35.06
C SER A 249 0.95 9.03 -36.35
N ALA A 250 2.26 8.86 -36.51
CA ALA A 250 2.81 7.98 -37.53
C ALA A 250 1.99 6.67 -37.61
N PRO A 251 1.80 6.07 -38.77
CA PRO A 251 0.97 4.88 -38.88
C PRO A 251 1.39 3.82 -37.86
N ALA A 252 0.42 3.36 -37.08
CA ALA A 252 0.65 2.38 -36.02
C ALA A 252 1.42 1.17 -36.54
N SER A 253 2.42 0.71 -35.83
CA SER A 253 3.16 -0.48 -36.24
C SER A 253 2.24 -1.70 -36.29
N SER A 254 2.55 -2.69 -37.11
CA SER A 254 1.80 -3.95 -37.16
C SER A 254 1.69 -4.63 -35.78
N ARG A 255 2.71 -4.48 -34.94
CA ARG A 255 2.73 -4.99 -33.56
C ARG A 255 1.76 -4.23 -32.67
N GLU A 256 1.66 -2.92 -32.82
CA GLU A 256 0.72 -2.09 -32.08
C GLU A 256 -0.74 -2.42 -32.46
N LEU A 257 -1.03 -2.57 -33.75
CA LEU A 257 -2.35 -2.96 -34.21
C LEU A 257 -2.75 -4.32 -33.64
N ALA A 258 -1.89 -5.33 -33.74
CA ALA A 258 -2.15 -6.65 -33.19
C ALA A 258 -2.42 -6.61 -31.67
N TRP A 259 -1.66 -5.80 -30.93
CA TRP A 259 -1.86 -5.63 -29.49
C TRP A 259 -3.25 -5.03 -29.18
N TRP A 260 -3.68 -4.02 -29.96
CA TRP A 260 -5.01 -3.43 -29.85
C TRP A 260 -6.12 -4.43 -30.17
N ASP A 261 -5.96 -5.21 -31.22
CA ASP A 261 -6.93 -6.25 -31.62
C ASP A 261 -7.07 -7.29 -30.50
N HIS A 262 -5.98 -7.69 -29.87
CA HIS A 262 -6.01 -8.62 -28.74
C HIS A 262 -6.67 -8.00 -27.50
N LEU A 263 -6.40 -6.73 -27.20
CA LEU A 263 -7.04 -6.04 -26.07
C LEU A 263 -8.55 -5.92 -26.31
N CYS A 264 -8.98 -5.47 -27.48
CA CYS A 264 -10.39 -5.37 -27.85
C CYS A 264 -11.08 -6.74 -27.80
N SER A 265 -10.44 -7.78 -28.33
CA SER A 265 -10.95 -9.16 -28.26
C SER A 265 -11.12 -9.67 -26.82
N ALA A 266 -10.19 -9.34 -25.91
CA ALA A 266 -10.29 -9.68 -24.50
C ALA A 266 -11.45 -8.93 -23.81
N LEU A 267 -11.68 -7.65 -24.18
CA LEU A 267 -12.83 -6.88 -23.71
C LEU A 267 -14.16 -7.47 -24.18
N ASP A 268 -14.25 -7.85 -25.47
CA ASP A 268 -15.44 -8.45 -26.07
C ASP A 268 -15.81 -9.78 -25.41
N ARG A 269 -14.80 -10.60 -25.12
CA ARG A 269 -14.99 -11.92 -24.51
C ARG A 269 -15.14 -11.85 -22.98
N ALA A 270 -14.95 -10.69 -22.37
CA ALA A 270 -14.85 -10.52 -20.92
C ALA A 270 -13.81 -11.50 -20.31
N GLU A 271 -12.62 -11.54 -20.91
CA GLU A 271 -11.54 -12.43 -20.54
C GLU A 271 -10.54 -11.70 -19.64
N PRO A 272 -10.22 -12.21 -18.43
CA PRO A 272 -9.26 -11.57 -17.53
C PRO A 272 -7.83 -11.80 -18.02
N ARG A 273 -7.42 -11.01 -19.01
CA ARG A 273 -6.09 -11.05 -19.62
C ARG A 273 -5.23 -9.90 -19.14
N LEU A 274 -3.93 -10.16 -18.98
CA LEU A 274 -2.94 -9.18 -18.56
C LEU A 274 -2.24 -8.56 -19.78
N PHE A 275 -2.23 -7.22 -19.81
CA PHE A 275 -1.50 -6.41 -20.78
C PHE A 275 -0.51 -5.49 -20.07
N LEU A 276 0.63 -5.22 -20.69
CA LEU A 276 1.63 -4.27 -20.23
C LEU A 276 1.87 -3.20 -21.30
N LEU A 277 1.76 -1.93 -20.87
CA LEU A 277 2.24 -0.77 -21.61
C LEU A 277 3.58 -0.34 -21.03
N GLN A 278 4.67 -0.56 -21.75
CA GLN A 278 6.00 -0.17 -21.32
C GLN A 278 6.45 1.07 -22.08
N GLY A 279 6.81 2.13 -21.38
CA GLY A 279 7.28 3.38 -21.98
C GLY A 279 7.01 4.61 -21.12
N PRO A 280 7.28 5.82 -21.63
CA PRO A 280 7.10 7.06 -20.89
C PRO A 280 5.65 7.30 -20.46
N ALA A 281 5.47 7.78 -19.23
CA ALA A 281 4.15 7.99 -18.63
C ALA A 281 3.25 8.93 -19.44
N SER A 282 3.82 9.95 -20.11
CA SER A 282 3.08 10.90 -20.96
C SER A 282 2.46 10.23 -22.19
N GLN A 283 3.14 9.25 -22.76
CA GLN A 283 2.67 8.50 -23.93
C GLN A 283 1.70 7.40 -23.53
N ARG A 284 1.98 6.64 -22.45
CA ARG A 284 1.09 5.59 -21.95
C ARG A 284 -0.34 6.09 -21.70
N LEU A 285 -0.48 7.33 -21.22
CA LEU A 285 -1.78 7.88 -20.86
C LEU A 285 -2.76 7.96 -22.03
N SER A 286 -2.29 8.22 -23.26
CA SER A 286 -3.12 8.21 -24.46
C SER A 286 -3.70 6.82 -24.75
N TYR A 287 -2.90 5.77 -24.53
CA TYR A 287 -3.34 4.37 -24.66
C TYR A 287 -4.33 3.98 -23.57
N VAL A 288 -4.10 4.42 -22.32
CA VAL A 288 -5.04 4.18 -21.20
C VAL A 288 -6.39 4.84 -21.48
N ILE A 289 -6.41 6.07 -21.97
CA ILE A 289 -7.63 6.79 -22.35
C ILE A 289 -8.36 6.06 -23.48
N ARG A 290 -7.65 5.61 -24.53
CA ARG A 290 -8.23 4.83 -25.62
C ARG A 290 -8.79 3.49 -25.12
N ALA A 291 -8.08 2.77 -24.25
CA ALA A 291 -8.58 1.51 -23.66
C ALA A 291 -9.84 1.75 -22.80
N ALA A 292 -9.89 2.89 -22.10
CA ALA A 292 -11.09 3.28 -21.37
C ALA A 292 -12.28 3.54 -22.31
N GLU A 293 -12.07 4.19 -23.45
CA GLU A 293 -13.11 4.39 -24.47
C GLU A 293 -13.68 3.08 -24.99
N GLU A 294 -12.79 2.17 -25.40
CA GLU A 294 -13.18 0.85 -25.89
C GLU A 294 -13.99 0.07 -24.86
N THR A 295 -13.65 0.23 -23.58
CA THR A 295 -14.36 -0.41 -22.46
C THR A 295 -15.75 0.21 -22.25
N LEU A 296 -15.83 1.54 -22.25
CA LEU A 296 -17.10 2.26 -22.08
C LEU A 296 -18.06 2.06 -23.26
N ALA A 297 -17.54 1.90 -24.47
CA ALA A 297 -18.34 1.56 -25.66
C ALA A 297 -19.03 0.19 -25.56
N ARG A 298 -18.57 -0.67 -24.64
CA ARG A 298 -19.13 -1.99 -24.31
C ARG A 298 -20.00 -1.96 -23.04
N ASP A 299 -20.47 -0.79 -22.62
CA ASP A 299 -21.26 -0.58 -21.39
C ASP A 299 -20.61 -1.15 -20.12
N ARG A 300 -19.27 -1.20 -20.09
CA ARG A 300 -18.50 -1.63 -18.92
C ARG A 300 -17.77 -0.45 -18.28
N THR A 301 -17.44 -0.58 -17.01
CA THR A 301 -16.81 0.48 -16.23
C THR A 301 -15.30 0.32 -16.15
N VAL A 302 -14.62 1.41 -15.83
CA VAL A 302 -13.15 1.51 -15.84
C VAL A 302 -12.63 1.91 -14.47
N MET A 303 -11.55 1.27 -14.04
CA MET A 303 -10.78 1.65 -12.87
C MET A 303 -9.34 1.98 -13.26
N ILE A 304 -8.84 3.13 -12.82
CA ILE A 304 -7.45 3.55 -13.03
C ILE A 304 -6.81 3.79 -11.67
N LEU A 305 -5.78 3.03 -11.36
CA LEU A 305 -4.99 3.16 -10.14
C LEU A 305 -3.68 3.89 -10.43
N ALA A 306 -3.34 4.86 -9.59
CA ALA A 306 -2.08 5.58 -9.66
C ALA A 306 -1.40 5.55 -8.28
N PRO A 307 -0.06 5.64 -8.20
CA PRO A 307 0.66 5.50 -6.94
C PRO A 307 0.33 6.63 -5.94
N GLU A 308 0.16 7.84 -6.43
CA GLU A 308 -0.03 9.04 -5.61
C GLU A 308 -1.30 9.83 -5.96
N VAL A 309 -1.81 10.59 -4.97
CA VAL A 309 -3.03 11.41 -5.13
C VAL A 309 -2.84 12.47 -6.23
N ALA A 310 -1.67 13.10 -6.33
CA ALA A 310 -1.39 14.11 -7.35
C ALA A 310 -1.44 13.51 -8.76
N ARG A 311 -0.88 12.31 -8.94
CA ARG A 311 -0.92 11.57 -10.20
C ARG A 311 -2.35 11.16 -10.56
N ALA A 312 -3.10 10.63 -9.59
CA ALA A 312 -4.50 10.28 -9.78
C ALA A 312 -5.35 11.51 -10.15
N ALA A 313 -5.10 12.67 -9.53
CA ALA A 313 -5.80 13.90 -9.85
C ALA A 313 -5.53 14.36 -11.29
N ALA A 314 -4.27 14.33 -11.74
CA ALA A 314 -3.91 14.70 -13.11
C ALA A 314 -4.58 13.77 -14.15
N ILE A 315 -4.60 12.45 -13.92
CA ILE A 315 -5.29 11.48 -14.77
C ILE A 315 -6.80 11.75 -14.79
N ALA A 316 -7.39 12.05 -13.63
CA ALA A 316 -8.81 12.33 -13.53
C ALA A 316 -9.21 13.64 -14.23
N GLU A 317 -8.37 14.66 -14.23
CA GLU A 317 -8.60 15.91 -14.98
C GLU A 317 -8.64 15.65 -16.48
N LEU A 318 -7.72 14.86 -17.00
CA LEU A 318 -7.72 14.46 -18.41
C LEU A 318 -8.95 13.62 -18.77
N ALA A 319 -9.34 12.69 -17.91
CA ALA A 319 -10.53 11.89 -18.10
C ALA A 319 -11.81 12.74 -18.03
N ARG A 320 -11.91 13.72 -17.13
CA ARG A 320 -13.05 14.65 -17.03
C ARG A 320 -13.20 15.55 -18.24
N ALA A 321 -12.10 15.97 -18.86
CA ALA A 321 -12.16 16.74 -20.09
C ALA A 321 -12.93 16.01 -21.21
N ARG A 322 -13.09 14.69 -21.12
CA ARG A 322 -13.75 13.84 -22.12
C ARG A 322 -15.07 13.24 -21.64
N TRP A 323 -15.20 12.89 -20.36
CA TRP A 323 -16.35 12.19 -19.79
C TRP A 323 -17.04 12.91 -18.64
N GLU A 324 -16.61 14.14 -18.34
CA GLU A 324 -17.24 15.06 -17.38
C GLU A 324 -17.61 14.40 -16.04
N ASP A 325 -18.89 14.38 -15.70
CA ASP A 325 -19.42 13.89 -14.43
C ASP A 325 -19.37 12.36 -14.25
N ARG A 326 -18.98 11.62 -15.29
CA ARG A 326 -18.81 10.16 -15.22
C ARG A 326 -17.51 9.72 -14.54
N VAL A 327 -16.65 10.69 -14.16
CA VAL A 327 -15.34 10.44 -13.57
C VAL A 327 -15.30 10.83 -12.10
N GLU A 328 -15.01 9.86 -11.23
CA GLU A 328 -14.83 10.09 -9.80
C GLU A 328 -13.41 9.81 -9.33
N ILE A 329 -12.94 10.62 -8.36
CA ILE A 329 -11.66 10.38 -7.68
C ILE A 329 -11.92 9.70 -6.34
N PHE A 330 -11.25 8.56 -6.10
CA PHE A 330 -11.40 7.79 -4.89
C PHE A 330 -10.06 7.47 -4.22
N HIS A 331 -9.79 8.06 -3.04
CA HIS A 331 -8.57 7.81 -2.26
C HIS A 331 -8.80 8.01 -0.75
N SER A 332 -7.86 7.54 0.07
CA SER A 332 -7.96 7.60 1.53
C SER A 332 -7.88 9.00 2.13
N GLY A 333 -7.34 9.98 1.40
CA GLY A 333 -7.24 11.38 1.82
C GLY A 333 -8.54 12.18 1.71
N LEU A 334 -9.62 11.61 1.13
CA LEU A 334 -10.93 12.26 1.11
C LEU A 334 -11.52 12.35 2.52
N THR A 335 -12.22 13.46 2.82
CA THR A 335 -12.98 13.54 4.07
C THR A 335 -14.03 12.44 4.14
N PRO A 336 -14.40 11.95 5.33
CA PRO A 336 -15.38 10.86 5.48
C PRO A 336 -16.70 11.12 4.74
N THR A 337 -17.21 12.34 4.79
CA THR A 337 -18.43 12.75 4.08
C THR A 337 -18.25 12.65 2.57
N LYS A 338 -17.21 13.30 2.03
CA LYS A 338 -16.93 13.30 0.59
C LYS A 338 -16.67 11.87 0.07
N ARG A 339 -15.94 11.05 0.84
CA ARG A 339 -15.70 9.65 0.49
C ARG A 339 -17.00 8.84 0.44
N GLY A 340 -17.91 9.09 1.37
CA GLY A 340 -19.24 8.45 1.38
C GLY A 340 -20.11 8.90 0.20
N ASP A 341 -20.04 10.17 -0.19
CA ASP A 341 -20.79 10.70 -1.34
C ASP A 341 -20.25 10.11 -2.66
N VAL A 342 -18.94 10.09 -2.85
CA VAL A 342 -18.29 9.48 -4.02
C VAL A 342 -18.62 7.99 -4.07
N TRP A 343 -18.54 7.27 -2.95
CA TRP A 343 -18.89 5.85 -2.86
C TRP A 343 -20.33 5.59 -3.34
N ARG A 344 -21.30 6.42 -2.90
CA ARG A 344 -22.72 6.30 -3.32
C ARG A 344 -22.89 6.56 -4.81
N ARG A 345 -22.24 7.58 -5.36
CA ARG A 345 -22.29 7.89 -6.80
C ARG A 345 -21.74 6.74 -7.66
N ILE A 346 -20.60 6.16 -7.25
CA ILE A 346 -20.04 4.99 -7.94
C ILE A 346 -21.03 3.81 -7.85
N ARG A 347 -21.57 3.55 -6.66
CA ARG A 347 -22.49 2.42 -6.44
C ARG A 347 -23.81 2.57 -7.20
N ALA A 348 -24.30 3.79 -7.34
CA ALA A 348 -25.50 4.12 -8.11
C ALA A 348 -25.29 4.08 -9.64
N GLY A 349 -24.06 3.83 -10.11
CA GLY A 349 -23.73 3.79 -11.55
C GLY A 349 -23.64 5.16 -12.23
N THR A 350 -23.72 6.27 -11.48
CA THR A 350 -23.53 7.62 -12.05
C THR A 350 -22.09 7.89 -12.44
N ALA A 351 -21.13 7.18 -11.86
CA ALA A 351 -19.72 7.20 -12.26
C ALA A 351 -19.36 5.90 -12.98
N SER A 352 -18.85 6.00 -14.20
CA SER A 352 -18.37 4.87 -15.00
C SER A 352 -16.86 4.71 -14.95
N ILE A 353 -16.14 5.76 -14.55
CA ILE A 353 -14.68 5.78 -14.43
C ILE A 353 -14.32 6.16 -13.00
N VAL A 354 -13.50 5.34 -12.36
CA VAL A 354 -12.91 5.65 -11.05
C VAL A 354 -11.42 5.75 -11.21
N VAL A 355 -10.88 6.92 -10.88
CA VAL A 355 -9.43 7.15 -10.79
C VAL A 355 -9.07 7.27 -9.32
N GLY A 356 -8.01 6.60 -8.88
CA GLY A 356 -7.62 6.72 -7.47
C GLY A 356 -6.30 6.07 -7.12
N THR A 357 -6.00 6.06 -5.82
CA THR A 357 -4.79 5.40 -5.33
C THR A 357 -5.10 3.97 -4.89
N ARG A 358 -4.15 3.27 -4.27
CA ARG A 358 -4.27 1.85 -3.89
C ARG A 358 -5.63 1.47 -3.28
N SER A 359 -6.26 2.36 -2.48
CA SER A 359 -7.57 2.05 -1.88
C SER A 359 -8.73 2.04 -2.87
N ALA A 360 -8.56 2.60 -4.06
CA ALA A 360 -9.59 2.62 -5.10
C ALA A 360 -9.82 1.23 -5.71
N VAL A 361 -8.91 0.29 -5.52
CA VAL A 361 -9.10 -1.12 -5.93
C VAL A 361 -10.37 -1.74 -5.31
N PHE A 362 -10.87 -1.19 -4.22
CA PHE A 362 -12.11 -1.59 -3.53
C PHE A 362 -13.33 -0.72 -3.85
N ALA A 363 -13.25 0.17 -4.83
CA ALA A 363 -14.40 1.01 -5.22
C ALA A 363 -15.56 0.14 -5.76
N PRO A 364 -16.83 0.47 -5.42
CA PRO A 364 -17.99 -0.38 -5.72
C PRO A 364 -18.50 -0.22 -7.16
N LEU A 365 -17.61 -0.28 -8.16
CA LEU A 365 -17.97 -0.30 -9.57
C LEU A 365 -18.73 -1.57 -9.91
N ALA A 366 -19.82 -1.42 -10.65
CA ALA A 366 -20.54 -2.53 -11.27
C ALA A 366 -20.00 -2.76 -12.70
N SER A 367 -20.12 -3.99 -13.19
CA SER A 367 -19.75 -4.35 -14.59
C SER A 367 -18.34 -3.89 -14.96
N LEU A 368 -17.37 -4.10 -14.08
CA LEU A 368 -15.99 -3.67 -14.31
C LEU A 368 -15.38 -4.39 -15.51
N GLY A 369 -14.91 -3.61 -16.52
CA GLY A 369 -14.35 -4.11 -17.77
C GLY A 369 -12.84 -3.97 -17.87
N LEU A 370 -12.30 -2.93 -17.26
CA LEU A 370 -10.88 -2.60 -17.36
C LEU A 370 -10.35 -2.12 -16.00
N ILE A 371 -9.22 -2.66 -15.60
CA ILE A 371 -8.43 -2.15 -14.48
C ILE A 371 -7.07 -1.74 -15.02
N CYS A 372 -6.76 -0.45 -14.97
CA CYS A 372 -5.43 0.07 -15.26
C CYS A 372 -4.66 0.29 -13.96
N VAL A 373 -3.39 -0.08 -13.91
CA VAL A 373 -2.47 0.22 -12.81
C VAL A 373 -1.26 0.92 -13.40
N GLU A 374 -1.20 2.24 -13.24
CA GLU A 374 -0.11 3.08 -13.70
C GLU A 374 1.05 3.09 -12.71
N ASP A 375 2.29 3.04 -13.25
CA ASP A 375 3.53 2.94 -12.46
C ASP A 375 3.46 1.75 -11.47
N GLU A 376 3.14 0.54 -11.99
CA GLU A 376 2.77 -0.65 -11.23
C GLU A 376 3.85 -1.13 -10.25
N GLU A 377 5.10 -0.78 -10.52
CA GLU A 377 6.30 -1.07 -9.72
C GLU A 377 6.39 -0.24 -8.44
N ASP A 378 5.59 0.83 -8.32
CA ASP A 378 5.70 1.75 -7.19
C ASP A 378 5.32 1.08 -5.86
N SER A 379 6.20 1.24 -4.87
CA SER A 379 6.04 0.65 -3.55
C SER A 379 4.83 1.18 -2.76
N SER A 380 4.26 2.33 -3.13
CA SER A 380 3.08 2.92 -2.51
C SER A 380 1.80 2.08 -2.70
N PHE A 381 1.79 1.16 -3.67
CA PHE A 381 0.71 0.19 -3.83
C PHE A 381 0.65 -0.86 -2.73
N LYS A 382 1.69 -1.01 -1.91
CA LYS A 382 1.66 -1.85 -0.70
C LYS A 382 1.08 -1.08 0.48
N GLU A 383 0.08 -1.66 1.17
CA GLU A 383 -0.48 -1.10 2.40
C GLU A 383 0.42 -1.42 3.59
N GLU A 384 0.78 -0.41 4.38
CA GLU A 384 1.61 -0.59 5.57
C GLU A 384 0.80 -1.09 6.79
N ALA A 385 -0.48 -0.72 6.86
CA ALA A 385 -1.38 -1.14 7.91
C ALA A 385 -2.09 -2.46 7.53
N GLU A 386 -2.56 -3.19 8.54
CA GLU A 386 -3.36 -4.40 8.33
C GLU A 386 -4.75 -4.08 7.73
N PRO A 387 -5.16 -4.84 6.70
CA PRO A 387 -4.44 -5.91 5.98
C PRO A 387 -3.37 -5.32 5.06
N ARG A 388 -2.17 -5.87 5.09
CA ARG A 388 -1.00 -5.41 4.34
C ARG A 388 -1.06 -5.86 2.89
N TYR A 389 -2.14 -5.51 2.18
CA TYR A 389 -2.35 -5.91 0.79
C TYR A 389 -1.47 -5.10 -0.18
N HIS A 390 -1.20 -5.68 -1.34
CA HIS A 390 -0.63 -4.99 -2.49
C HIS A 390 -1.74 -4.74 -3.52
N ALA A 391 -1.97 -3.48 -3.90
CA ALA A 391 -3.10 -3.15 -4.78
C ALA A 391 -2.99 -3.79 -6.16
N ARG A 392 -1.79 -3.97 -6.73
CA ARG A 392 -1.56 -4.71 -7.97
C ARG A 392 -2.09 -6.15 -7.88
N GLU A 393 -1.82 -6.83 -6.77
CA GLU A 393 -2.29 -8.20 -6.57
C GLU A 393 -3.79 -8.28 -6.32
N VAL A 394 -4.35 -7.30 -5.60
CA VAL A 394 -5.81 -7.20 -5.44
C VAL A 394 -6.48 -6.88 -6.78
N ALA A 395 -5.85 -6.05 -7.62
CA ALA A 395 -6.32 -5.77 -8.99
C ALA A 395 -6.36 -7.04 -9.84
N ARG A 396 -5.34 -7.93 -9.74
CA ARG A 396 -5.35 -9.24 -10.40
C ARG A 396 -6.51 -10.13 -9.93
N MET A 397 -6.72 -10.24 -8.61
CA MET A 397 -7.84 -11.00 -8.04
C MET A 397 -9.17 -10.45 -8.53
N ARG A 398 -9.31 -9.14 -8.53
CA ARG A 398 -10.52 -8.45 -8.95
C ARG A 398 -10.78 -8.61 -10.45
N ALA A 399 -9.74 -8.46 -11.28
CA ALA A 399 -9.84 -8.69 -12.72
C ALA A 399 -10.31 -10.11 -13.04
N SER A 400 -9.75 -11.12 -12.37
CA SER A 400 -10.18 -12.51 -12.51
C SER A 400 -11.64 -12.72 -12.11
N GLN A 401 -12.07 -12.11 -10.97
CA GLN A 401 -13.42 -12.25 -10.45
C GLN A 401 -14.48 -11.53 -11.28
N ASP A 402 -14.19 -10.28 -11.70
CA ASP A 402 -15.10 -9.42 -12.46
C ASP A 402 -15.00 -9.67 -13.97
N LYS A 403 -14.14 -10.60 -14.42
CA LYS A 403 -13.79 -10.88 -15.82
C LYS A 403 -13.40 -9.60 -16.55
N ALA A 404 -12.53 -8.81 -15.94
CA ALA A 404 -12.02 -7.55 -16.47
C ALA A 404 -10.63 -7.72 -17.06
N VAL A 405 -10.31 -6.96 -18.08
CA VAL A 405 -8.96 -6.82 -18.62
C VAL A 405 -8.10 -6.08 -17.61
N LEU A 406 -6.87 -6.54 -17.43
CA LEU A 406 -5.89 -5.89 -16.56
C LEU A 406 -4.77 -5.28 -17.41
N LEU A 407 -4.61 -3.96 -17.31
CA LEU A 407 -3.61 -3.18 -18.03
C LEU A 407 -2.63 -2.57 -17.05
N PHE A 408 -1.38 -3.02 -17.09
CA PHE A 408 -0.31 -2.41 -16.32
C PHE A 408 0.45 -1.38 -17.16
N GLY A 409 0.76 -0.24 -16.58
CA GLY A 409 1.58 0.80 -17.18
C GLY A 409 2.86 0.98 -16.36
N SER A 410 4.02 0.94 -17.01
CA SER A 410 5.30 1.20 -16.37
C SER A 410 6.34 1.70 -17.35
N ALA A 411 7.26 2.56 -16.91
CA ALA A 411 8.48 2.83 -17.65
C ALA A 411 9.49 1.69 -17.48
N HIS A 412 9.55 1.13 -16.28
CA HIS A 412 10.50 0.08 -15.88
C HIS A 412 9.74 -0.96 -15.04
N PRO A 413 9.07 -1.95 -15.66
CA PRO A 413 8.18 -2.87 -14.97
C PRO A 413 8.89 -3.66 -13.87
N SER A 414 8.14 -4.03 -12.82
CA SER A 414 8.64 -4.89 -11.75
C SER A 414 8.96 -6.29 -12.27
N LEU A 415 9.93 -6.97 -11.65
CA LEU A 415 10.29 -8.36 -12.01
C LEU A 415 9.11 -9.32 -11.89
N GLU A 416 8.20 -9.09 -10.94
CA GLU A 416 6.96 -9.86 -10.83
C GLU A 416 6.05 -9.68 -12.05
N THR A 417 5.99 -8.46 -12.58
CA THR A 417 5.20 -8.18 -13.79
C THR A 417 5.87 -8.76 -15.02
N VAL A 418 7.19 -8.59 -15.18
CA VAL A 418 7.95 -9.18 -16.29
C VAL A 418 7.78 -10.71 -16.33
N GLN A 419 7.91 -11.38 -15.18
CA GLN A 419 7.71 -12.83 -15.08
C GLN A 419 6.27 -13.22 -15.41
N ALA A 420 5.28 -12.48 -14.92
CA ALA A 420 3.88 -12.79 -15.16
C ALA A 420 3.46 -12.58 -16.62
N ILE A 421 3.96 -11.53 -17.27
CA ILE A 421 3.72 -11.24 -18.68
C ILE A 421 4.35 -12.34 -19.55
N GLY A 422 5.59 -12.76 -19.28
CA GLY A 422 6.24 -13.84 -19.99
C GLY A 422 5.47 -15.16 -19.93
N ALA A 423 4.69 -15.38 -18.86
CA ALA A 423 3.89 -16.59 -18.69
C ALA A 423 2.51 -16.54 -19.39
N CYS A 424 1.82 -15.39 -19.38
CA CYS A 424 0.40 -15.32 -19.81
C CYS A 424 -0.07 -13.94 -20.27
N GLY A 425 0.82 -12.99 -20.57
CA GLY A 425 0.45 -11.62 -20.94
C GLY A 425 1.01 -11.15 -22.26
N GLU A 426 0.71 -9.91 -22.61
CA GLU A 426 1.20 -9.23 -23.81
C GLU A 426 1.77 -7.86 -23.48
N THR A 427 2.92 -7.53 -24.09
CA THR A 427 3.60 -6.26 -23.91
C THR A 427 3.55 -5.42 -25.18
N LEU A 428 3.15 -4.15 -25.04
CA LEU A 428 3.41 -3.10 -26.00
C LEU A 428 4.49 -2.17 -25.46
N CYS A 429 5.65 -2.19 -26.12
CA CYS A 429 6.71 -1.21 -25.87
C CYS A 429 6.42 0.04 -26.70
N ILE A 430 6.14 1.13 -26.02
CA ILE A 430 5.92 2.44 -26.64
C ILE A 430 7.29 3.07 -26.80
N SER A 431 7.78 3.14 -28.03
CA SER A 431 9.04 3.82 -28.33
C SER A 431 8.86 5.32 -28.12
N GLY A 432 9.83 5.98 -27.46
CA GLY A 432 9.86 7.43 -27.42
C GLY A 432 9.99 8.03 -28.84
N ASP A 433 9.78 9.34 -28.96
CA ASP A 433 9.76 10.09 -30.25
C ASP A 433 11.08 10.08 -31.03
N GLY A 434 11.87 9.02 -30.94
CA GLY A 434 13.17 8.87 -31.61
C GLY A 434 14.28 9.74 -31.03
N ALA A 435 14.05 10.43 -29.92
CA ALA A 435 15.07 11.22 -29.26
C ALA A 435 16.18 10.31 -28.70
N MET A 436 17.41 10.60 -29.04
CA MET A 436 18.55 9.83 -28.53
C MET A 436 18.67 9.96 -27.00
N SER A 437 18.95 8.86 -26.35
CA SER A 437 19.27 8.84 -24.91
C SER A 437 20.40 9.84 -24.59
N PRO A 438 20.41 10.46 -23.39
CA PRO A 438 21.50 11.35 -23.01
C PRO A 438 22.84 10.62 -23.03
N ALA A 439 23.93 11.34 -23.24
CA ALA A 439 25.28 10.75 -23.15
C ALA A 439 25.57 10.32 -21.70
N ILE A 440 25.90 9.04 -21.48
CA ILE A 440 26.19 8.51 -20.14
C ILE A 440 27.68 8.22 -20.01
N GLN A 441 28.33 8.86 -19.04
CA GLN A 441 29.72 8.60 -18.67
C GLN A 441 29.81 7.88 -17.32
N VAL A 442 30.49 6.75 -17.27
CA VAL A 442 30.76 6.01 -16.03
C VAL A 442 32.12 6.34 -15.49
N VAL A 443 32.16 6.65 -14.20
CA VAL A 443 33.43 6.93 -13.49
C VAL A 443 33.66 5.85 -12.43
N ASP A 444 34.72 5.09 -12.58
CA ASP A 444 35.14 4.04 -11.65
C ASP A 444 35.84 4.64 -10.42
N LEU A 445 35.08 4.70 -9.30
CA LEU A 445 35.57 5.27 -8.04
C LEU A 445 36.74 4.50 -7.41
N ARG A 446 37.00 3.27 -7.80
CA ARG A 446 38.17 2.49 -7.33
C ARG A 446 39.49 3.11 -7.76
N ARG A 447 39.47 3.86 -8.85
CA ARG A 447 40.64 4.53 -9.48
C ARG A 447 40.82 5.98 -9.06
N HIS A 448 39.91 6.52 -8.24
CA HIS A 448 39.92 7.93 -7.82
C HIS A 448 40.47 8.14 -6.41
N PRO A 449 41.18 9.26 -6.17
CA PRO A 449 41.71 9.59 -4.85
C PRO A 449 40.63 9.74 -3.80
N HIS A 450 40.99 9.43 -2.55
CA HIS A 450 40.09 9.58 -1.41
C HIS A 450 39.86 11.04 -1.04
N GLY A 451 38.66 11.37 -0.58
CA GLY A 451 38.31 12.63 0.07
C GLY A 451 37.28 13.50 -0.65
N SER A 452 37.25 13.52 -1.97
CA SER A 452 36.24 14.24 -2.75
C SER A 452 35.03 13.36 -3.01
N VAL A 453 33.83 13.93 -2.85
CA VAL A 453 32.56 13.30 -3.21
C VAL A 453 32.32 13.39 -4.73
N LEU A 454 32.84 14.48 -5.34
CA LEU A 454 32.64 14.77 -6.74
C LEU A 454 33.97 14.60 -7.48
N THR A 455 33.97 13.81 -8.55
CA THR A 455 35.15 13.59 -9.42
C THR A 455 35.24 14.68 -10.48
N GLU A 456 36.42 14.83 -11.10
CA GLU A 456 36.63 15.85 -12.15
C GLU A 456 35.61 15.75 -13.31
N PRO A 457 35.26 14.56 -13.85
CA PRO A 457 34.21 14.49 -14.87
C PRO A 457 32.84 15.04 -14.38
N MET A 458 32.50 14.81 -13.12
CA MET A 458 31.27 15.37 -12.51
C MET A 458 31.35 16.90 -12.42
N LEU A 459 32.49 17.44 -12.00
CA LEU A 459 32.75 18.89 -11.90
C LEU A 459 32.71 19.59 -13.27
N VAL A 460 33.29 18.96 -14.28
CA VAL A 460 33.24 19.45 -15.66
C VAL A 460 31.81 19.50 -16.17
N GLY A 461 31.03 18.43 -15.95
CA GLY A 461 29.62 18.40 -16.33
C GLY A 461 28.78 19.48 -15.65
N ILE A 462 28.97 19.67 -14.34
CA ILE A 462 28.26 20.73 -13.57
C ILE A 462 28.64 22.10 -14.15
N ARG A 463 29.91 22.40 -14.34
CA ARG A 463 30.38 23.71 -14.90
C ARG A 463 29.77 23.98 -16.26
N GLY A 464 29.86 23.01 -17.20
CA GLY A 464 29.31 23.16 -18.53
C GLY A 464 27.79 23.42 -18.53
N ALA A 465 27.02 22.74 -17.68
CA ALA A 465 25.58 22.95 -17.56
C ALA A 465 25.27 24.33 -16.94
N LEU A 466 26.02 24.80 -15.95
CA LEU A 466 25.86 26.13 -15.36
C LEU A 466 26.17 27.23 -16.37
N GLU A 467 27.28 27.13 -17.15
CA GLU A 467 27.64 28.04 -18.20
C GLU A 467 26.54 28.13 -19.30
N ALA A 468 26.00 26.97 -19.67
CA ALA A 468 24.91 26.88 -20.63
C ALA A 468 23.53 27.27 -20.04
N ARG A 469 23.40 27.57 -18.75
CA ARG A 469 22.14 27.79 -18.02
C ARG A 469 21.13 26.67 -18.24
N ALA A 470 21.61 25.44 -18.28
CA ALA A 470 20.83 24.27 -18.65
C ALA A 470 20.27 23.48 -17.44
N GLY A 471 20.58 23.92 -16.23
CA GLY A 471 20.16 23.26 -14.98
C GLY A 471 20.94 21.98 -14.68
N VAL A 472 21.12 21.66 -13.40
CA VAL A 472 21.85 20.51 -12.88
C VAL A 472 20.98 19.77 -11.85
N VAL A 473 20.93 18.44 -11.95
CA VAL A 473 20.35 17.58 -10.91
C VAL A 473 21.44 16.64 -10.39
N LEU A 474 21.60 16.58 -9.05
CA LEU A 474 22.44 15.60 -8.39
C LEU A 474 21.55 14.63 -7.61
N PHE A 475 21.49 13.39 -8.07
CA PHE A 475 20.67 12.35 -7.49
C PHE A 475 21.46 11.42 -6.58
N LEU A 476 20.94 11.20 -5.35
CA LEU A 476 21.48 10.23 -4.41
C LEU A 476 20.46 9.15 -4.09
N ASN A 477 20.77 7.91 -4.47
CA ASN A 477 19.92 6.76 -4.17
C ASN A 477 20.13 6.30 -2.70
N ARG A 478 19.68 7.12 -1.71
CA ARG A 478 19.87 6.80 -0.28
C ARG A 478 18.57 6.70 0.48
N LYS A 479 18.34 5.52 1.09
CA LYS A 479 17.50 5.35 2.29
C LYS A 479 18.43 5.07 3.48
N GLY A 480 18.23 5.73 4.62
CA GLY A 480 19.13 5.72 5.77
C GLY A 480 19.22 4.41 6.53
N PHE A 481 20.06 3.49 6.09
CA PHE A 481 20.37 2.24 6.80
C PHE A 481 21.84 2.20 7.28
N ALA A 482 22.15 1.20 8.14
CA ALA A 482 23.49 0.96 8.62
C ALA A 482 24.50 0.86 7.47
N PRO A 483 25.71 1.42 7.61
CA PRO A 483 26.70 1.40 6.56
C PRO A 483 27.07 -0.03 6.17
N ALA A 484 27.18 -0.30 4.88
CA ALA A 484 27.77 -1.52 4.38
C ALA A 484 29.30 -1.40 4.46
N LEU A 485 29.98 -2.52 4.65
CA LEU A 485 31.44 -2.58 4.56
C LEU A 485 31.84 -2.96 3.12
N LEU A 486 32.44 -2.01 2.42
CA LEU A 486 32.88 -2.18 1.04
C LEU A 486 34.40 -2.36 0.91
N CYS A 487 34.80 -3.17 -0.04
CA CYS A 487 36.16 -3.23 -0.46
C CYS A 487 36.46 -2.11 -1.47
N ARG A 488 37.48 -1.28 -1.20
CA ARG A 488 37.89 -0.19 -2.08
C ARG A 488 38.53 -0.67 -3.39
N ASP A 489 39.08 -1.88 -3.39
CA ASP A 489 39.80 -2.40 -4.55
C ASP A 489 38.85 -3.08 -5.56
N CYS A 490 37.85 -3.84 -5.10
CA CYS A 490 36.92 -4.52 -6.00
C CYS A 490 35.50 -3.96 -5.98
N GLY A 491 35.18 -3.04 -5.06
CA GLY A 491 33.82 -2.49 -4.89
C GLY A 491 32.81 -3.44 -4.21
N GLY A 492 33.23 -4.68 -3.92
CA GLY A 492 32.32 -5.69 -3.37
C GLY A 492 31.95 -5.41 -1.92
N ALA A 493 30.64 -5.47 -1.59
CA ALA A 493 30.13 -5.49 -0.23
C ALA A 493 30.18 -6.90 0.35
N GLN A 494 30.45 -7.01 1.65
CA GLN A 494 30.41 -8.30 2.33
C GLN A 494 28.98 -8.86 2.33
N ARG A 495 28.79 -10.09 1.86
CA ARG A 495 27.48 -10.73 1.71
C ARG A 495 27.24 -11.85 2.72
N CYS A 496 26.00 -12.06 3.07
CA CYS A 496 25.57 -13.17 3.93
C CYS A 496 25.75 -14.51 3.18
N PRO A 497 26.43 -15.52 3.78
CA PRO A 497 26.62 -16.81 3.14
C PRO A 497 25.32 -17.62 2.98
N HIS A 498 24.28 -17.29 3.76
CA HIS A 498 22.99 -18.02 3.73
C HIS A 498 21.94 -17.34 2.88
N CYS A 499 21.96 -16.01 2.77
CA CYS A 499 20.91 -15.21 2.15
C CYS A 499 21.38 -14.43 0.92
N SER A 500 22.68 -14.39 0.64
CA SER A 500 23.31 -13.61 -0.44
C SER A 500 23.02 -12.09 -0.43
N VAL A 501 22.33 -11.57 0.60
CA VAL A 501 22.11 -10.13 0.82
C VAL A 501 23.35 -9.50 1.46
N THR A 502 23.52 -8.19 1.27
CA THR A 502 24.60 -7.43 1.91
C THR A 502 24.46 -7.45 3.43
N LEU A 503 25.58 -7.66 4.13
CA LEU A 503 25.68 -7.59 5.59
C LEU A 503 25.78 -6.14 6.06
N SER A 504 25.06 -5.81 7.12
CA SER A 504 25.16 -4.50 7.77
C SER A 504 26.28 -4.44 8.79
N PHE A 505 27.06 -3.38 8.76
CA PHE A 505 28.20 -3.15 9.63
C PHE A 505 27.80 -2.45 10.93
N TYR A 506 28.12 -3.06 12.05
CA TYR A 506 27.90 -2.51 13.40
C TYR A 506 29.23 -2.11 14.04
N LYS A 507 29.59 -0.83 13.94
CA LYS A 507 30.88 -0.29 14.40
C LYS A 507 31.16 -0.62 15.88
N ARG A 508 30.18 -0.50 16.78
CA ARG A 508 30.36 -0.76 18.23
C ARG A 508 30.62 -2.22 18.54
N ALA A 509 30.03 -3.15 17.77
CA ALA A 509 30.17 -4.59 17.98
C ALA A 509 31.31 -5.18 17.12
N ALA A 510 31.98 -4.40 16.28
CA ALA A 510 32.98 -4.84 15.30
C ALA A 510 32.50 -6.08 14.53
N SER A 511 31.24 -6.11 14.13
CA SER A 511 30.60 -7.26 13.49
C SER A 511 29.75 -6.87 12.29
N LEU A 512 29.57 -7.85 11.40
CA LEU A 512 28.65 -7.79 10.29
C LEU A 512 27.47 -8.69 10.56
N SER A 513 26.24 -8.20 10.37
CA SER A 513 25.03 -8.96 10.65
C SER A 513 24.05 -8.97 9.48
N CYS A 514 23.39 -10.10 9.27
CA CYS A 514 22.36 -10.29 8.27
C CYS A 514 20.98 -9.99 8.86
N HIS A 515 20.25 -9.07 8.25
CA HIS A 515 18.87 -8.74 8.66
C HIS A 515 17.80 -9.70 8.16
N SER A 516 18.18 -10.71 7.37
CA SER A 516 17.23 -11.72 6.88
C SER A 516 17.28 -13.00 7.70
N CYS A 517 18.48 -13.52 8.04
CA CYS A 517 18.63 -14.79 8.76
C CYS A 517 19.30 -14.68 10.14
N GLY A 518 19.81 -13.50 10.49
CA GLY A 518 20.48 -13.27 11.76
C GLY A 518 21.94 -13.75 11.86
N ALA A 519 22.50 -14.29 10.78
CA ALA A 519 23.91 -14.62 10.75
C ALA A 519 24.74 -13.42 11.14
N SER A 520 25.63 -13.56 12.11
CA SER A 520 26.58 -12.55 12.54
C SER A 520 27.98 -13.11 12.40
N VAL A 521 28.82 -12.35 11.71
CA VAL A 521 30.23 -12.70 11.50
C VAL A 521 31.11 -11.56 11.97
N PRO A 522 32.32 -11.84 12.47
CA PRO A 522 33.28 -10.76 12.75
C PRO A 522 33.63 -10.03 11.47
N VAL A 523 34.08 -8.78 11.60
CA VAL A 523 34.62 -8.04 10.45
C VAL A 523 35.85 -8.79 9.93
N PRO A 524 35.86 -9.22 8.67
CA PRO A 524 37.01 -9.92 8.11
C PRO A 524 38.22 -8.95 7.96
N GLU A 525 39.43 -9.45 8.13
CA GLU A 525 40.66 -8.66 7.93
C GLU A 525 40.88 -8.30 6.46
N ALA A 526 40.34 -9.11 5.55
CA ALA A 526 40.41 -8.93 4.11
C ALA A 526 39.08 -9.17 3.41
N CYS A 527 38.93 -8.59 2.23
CA CYS A 527 37.77 -8.76 1.39
C CYS A 527 37.58 -10.24 1.01
N THR A 528 36.37 -10.76 1.17
CA THR A 528 36.03 -12.15 0.83
C THR A 528 36.06 -12.44 -0.69
N PHE A 529 36.12 -11.39 -1.53
CA PHE A 529 36.11 -11.53 -3.00
C PHE A 529 37.49 -11.41 -3.63
N CYS A 530 38.30 -10.43 -3.21
CA CYS A 530 39.59 -10.14 -3.83
C CYS A 530 40.78 -10.23 -2.87
N LEU A 531 40.53 -10.58 -1.62
CA LEU A 531 41.50 -10.74 -0.54
C LEU A 531 42.28 -9.44 -0.16
N ALA A 532 41.86 -8.29 -0.65
CA ALA A 532 42.48 -7.00 -0.29
C ALA A 532 42.03 -6.55 1.11
N ALA A 533 42.96 -5.92 1.87
CA ALA A 533 42.71 -5.49 3.25
C ALA A 533 42.05 -4.10 3.35
N ARG A 534 41.46 -3.57 2.28
CA ARG A 534 40.89 -2.21 2.22
C ARG A 534 39.38 -2.20 2.34
N LEU A 535 38.89 -2.64 3.51
CA LEU A 535 37.46 -2.64 3.83
C LEU A 535 37.10 -1.36 4.56
N GLU A 536 36.14 -0.59 4.03
CA GLU A 536 35.71 0.68 4.62
C GLU A 536 34.17 0.77 4.66
N PRO A 537 33.59 1.38 5.73
CA PRO A 537 32.18 1.73 5.73
C PRO A 537 31.91 2.85 4.72
N VAL A 538 31.01 2.64 3.77
CA VAL A 538 30.72 3.62 2.72
C VAL A 538 29.30 4.16 2.84
N GLY A 539 29.17 5.45 2.62
CA GLY A 539 27.92 6.19 2.51
C GLY A 539 28.09 7.65 2.93
N PHE A 540 27.60 8.55 2.08
CA PHE A 540 27.47 9.97 2.41
C PHE A 540 26.04 10.44 2.11
N GLY A 541 25.60 11.50 2.81
CA GLY A 541 24.24 12.04 2.66
C GLY A 541 24.22 13.22 1.68
N THR A 542 22.99 13.64 1.39
CA THR A 542 22.70 14.86 0.60
C THR A 542 23.35 16.10 1.20
N GLU A 543 23.47 16.19 2.52
CA GLU A 543 24.13 17.29 3.22
C GLU A 543 25.61 17.43 2.82
N ARG A 544 26.34 16.33 2.81
CA ARG A 544 27.77 16.38 2.43
C ARG A 544 27.97 16.75 0.97
N VAL A 545 27.08 16.30 0.08
CA VAL A 545 27.10 16.72 -1.33
C VAL A 545 26.77 18.20 -1.44
N GLU A 546 25.78 18.68 -0.72
CA GLU A 546 25.39 20.10 -0.68
C GLU A 546 26.54 20.98 -0.19
N GLU A 547 27.22 20.61 0.90
CA GLU A 547 28.37 21.32 1.44
C GLU A 547 29.52 21.42 0.42
N GLU A 548 29.82 20.30 -0.25
CA GLU A 548 30.89 20.28 -1.26
C GLU A 548 30.53 21.12 -2.50
N VAL A 549 29.26 21.01 -2.97
CA VAL A 549 28.76 21.81 -4.10
C VAL A 549 28.79 23.31 -3.76
N ARG A 550 28.32 23.71 -2.56
CA ARG A 550 28.39 25.12 -2.12
C ARG A 550 29.81 25.66 -2.08
N ARG A 551 30.73 24.84 -1.62
CA ARG A 551 32.16 25.23 -1.57
C ARG A 551 32.75 25.43 -2.96
N LEU A 552 32.40 24.57 -3.93
CA LEU A 552 32.95 24.57 -5.28
C LEU A 552 32.24 25.53 -6.24
N PHE A 553 30.95 25.82 -6.00
CA PHE A 553 30.10 26.65 -6.84
C PHE A 553 29.38 27.70 -5.98
N PRO A 554 30.09 28.67 -5.35
CA PRO A 554 29.51 29.62 -4.39
C PRO A 554 28.49 30.57 -5.01
N GLY A 555 28.53 30.76 -6.35
CA GLY A 555 27.58 31.62 -7.09
C GLY A 555 26.28 30.91 -7.54
N ALA A 556 26.18 29.59 -7.37
CA ALA A 556 25.03 28.83 -7.83
C ALA A 556 23.88 28.83 -6.80
N ARG A 557 22.65 28.94 -7.28
CA ARG A 557 21.43 28.77 -6.45
C ARG A 557 21.16 27.28 -6.26
N ILE A 558 21.35 26.79 -5.02
CA ILE A 558 21.28 25.37 -4.71
C ILE A 558 19.98 25.05 -3.98
N GLY A 559 19.20 24.11 -4.51
CA GLY A 559 18.04 23.51 -3.85
C GLY A 559 18.32 22.09 -3.35
N ARG A 560 17.67 21.69 -2.24
CA ARG A 560 17.74 20.31 -1.72
C ARG A 560 16.34 19.75 -1.50
N LEU A 561 16.07 18.55 -2.03
CA LEU A 561 14.78 17.84 -1.92
C LEU A 561 15.00 16.43 -1.34
N ASP A 562 14.89 16.32 -0.04
CA ASP A 562 14.96 15.09 0.72
C ASP A 562 13.97 15.12 1.92
N ARG A 563 13.92 14.07 2.73
CA ARG A 563 13.01 13.99 3.89
C ARG A 563 13.30 15.04 4.97
N ASP A 564 14.52 15.51 5.09
CA ASP A 564 14.91 16.47 6.12
C ASP A 564 14.48 17.88 5.72
N THR A 565 14.62 18.25 4.45
CA THR A 565 14.19 19.56 3.91
C THR A 565 12.71 19.61 3.58
N ALA A 566 12.09 18.47 3.26
CA ALA A 566 10.69 18.35 2.87
C ALA A 566 9.97 17.23 3.65
N PRO A 567 9.74 17.38 4.96
CA PRO A 567 9.07 16.38 5.79
C PRO A 567 7.58 16.19 5.48
N THR A 568 6.99 17.08 4.68
CA THR A 568 5.58 17.03 4.25
C THR A 568 5.46 17.13 2.74
N THR A 569 4.41 16.52 2.17
CA THR A 569 4.11 16.59 0.73
C THR A 569 4.00 18.05 0.25
N ALA A 570 3.32 18.92 0.99
CA ALA A 570 3.18 20.33 0.64
C ALA A 570 4.55 21.04 0.54
N ARG A 571 5.50 20.72 1.42
CA ARG A 571 6.85 21.27 1.35
C ARG A 571 7.63 20.75 0.15
N ALA A 572 7.49 19.46 -0.15
CA ALA A 572 8.09 18.85 -1.34
C ALA A 572 7.56 19.49 -2.63
N ASP A 573 6.24 19.69 -2.72
CA ASP A 573 5.60 20.35 -3.87
C ASP A 573 6.03 21.82 -4.02
N ALA A 574 6.22 22.54 -2.93
CA ALA A 574 6.76 23.89 -2.96
C ALA A 574 8.19 23.94 -3.55
N ILE A 575 9.08 23.02 -3.12
CA ILE A 575 10.46 22.94 -3.67
C ILE A 575 10.42 22.55 -5.16
N ARG A 576 9.58 21.59 -5.56
CA ARG A 576 9.42 21.22 -6.98
C ARG A 576 8.90 22.40 -7.82
N SER A 577 7.97 23.17 -7.29
CA SER A 577 7.44 24.35 -7.98
C SER A 577 8.53 25.40 -8.21
N LEU A 578 9.40 25.64 -7.22
CA LEU A 578 10.56 26.53 -7.37
C LEU A 578 11.56 25.97 -8.41
N ALA A 579 11.82 24.67 -8.39
CA ALA A 579 12.70 24.03 -9.38
C ALA A 579 12.15 24.18 -10.80
N ARG A 580 10.83 24.02 -10.99
CA ARG A 580 10.17 24.22 -12.27
C ARG A 580 10.17 25.69 -12.75
N ALA A 581 10.14 26.61 -11.81
CA ALA A 581 10.28 28.04 -12.09
C ALA A 581 11.73 28.46 -12.42
N GLY A 582 12.70 27.55 -12.33
CA GLY A 582 14.11 27.84 -12.60
C GLY A 582 14.80 28.63 -11.47
N GLU A 583 14.28 28.54 -10.24
CA GLU A 583 14.84 29.22 -9.08
C GLU A 583 16.11 28.55 -8.54
N PHE A 584 16.42 27.33 -9.01
CA PHE A 584 17.65 26.61 -8.67
C PHE A 584 18.48 26.34 -9.92
N ASP A 585 19.77 26.57 -9.81
CA ASP A 585 20.76 26.21 -10.84
C ASP A 585 21.19 24.74 -10.65
N ILE A 586 21.27 24.31 -9.36
CA ILE A 586 21.60 22.95 -8.97
C ILE A 586 20.53 22.43 -7.98
N LEU A 587 19.88 21.32 -8.31
CA LEU A 587 18.96 20.63 -7.42
C LEU A 587 19.58 19.31 -6.95
N ILE A 588 19.73 19.14 -5.63
CA ILE A 588 20.25 17.93 -5.00
C ILE A 588 19.07 17.18 -4.39
N GLY A 589 18.95 15.89 -4.64
CA GLY A 589 17.83 15.16 -4.03
C GLY A 589 17.94 13.64 -4.04
N THR A 590 16.91 13.03 -3.44
CA THR A 590 16.73 11.58 -3.37
C THR A 590 15.57 11.15 -4.27
N GLN A 591 15.04 9.93 -4.11
CA GLN A 591 13.87 9.44 -4.84
C GLN A 591 12.66 10.41 -4.83
N MET A 592 12.64 11.39 -3.91
CA MET A 592 11.62 12.45 -3.91
C MET A 592 11.65 13.34 -5.17
N LEU A 593 12.74 13.33 -5.95
CA LEU A 593 12.81 14.03 -7.24
C LEU A 593 11.83 13.50 -8.28
N PHE A 594 11.49 12.19 -8.20
CA PHE A 594 10.62 11.49 -9.17
C PHE A 594 9.16 11.47 -8.74
N GLN A 595 8.86 11.84 -7.49
CA GLN A 595 7.50 11.85 -6.95
C GLN A 595 6.74 13.12 -7.34
N GLY A 596 5.40 13.02 -7.44
CA GLY A 596 4.53 14.17 -7.72
C GLY A 596 4.63 14.70 -9.15
N THR A 597 4.63 16.05 -9.31
CA THR A 597 4.68 16.68 -10.63
C THR A 597 6.10 16.57 -11.22
N PRO A 598 6.26 16.08 -12.47
CA PRO A 598 7.58 15.91 -13.09
C PRO A 598 8.40 17.21 -13.15
N LEU A 599 9.70 17.07 -12.96
CA LEU A 599 10.66 18.15 -13.17
C LEU A 599 10.94 18.36 -14.67
N PRO A 600 11.30 19.56 -15.11
CA PRO A 600 11.71 19.80 -16.48
C PRO A 600 13.08 19.12 -16.75
N PRO A 601 13.34 18.65 -17.97
CA PRO A 601 14.64 18.09 -18.35
C PRO A 601 15.76 19.11 -18.19
N VAL A 602 16.89 18.66 -17.61
CA VAL A 602 18.08 19.47 -17.33
C VAL A 602 19.25 19.12 -18.25
N GLY A 603 20.26 19.99 -18.32
CA GLY A 603 21.45 19.74 -19.14
C GLY A 603 22.40 18.72 -18.51
N PHE A 604 22.42 18.59 -17.20
CA PHE A 604 23.33 17.66 -16.53
C PHE A 604 22.68 16.93 -15.38
N VAL A 605 22.84 15.61 -15.35
CA VAL A 605 22.45 14.75 -14.23
C VAL A 605 23.68 14.02 -13.68
N GLY A 606 23.94 14.20 -12.38
CA GLY A 606 25.04 13.55 -11.70
C GLY A 606 24.55 12.56 -10.65
N LEU A 607 25.12 11.36 -10.64
CA LEU A 607 24.93 10.36 -9.58
C LEU A 607 26.27 10.16 -8.84
N PRO A 608 26.50 10.88 -7.74
CA PRO A 608 27.79 10.80 -7.01
C PRO A 608 28.11 9.42 -6.44
N HIS A 609 27.11 8.58 -6.25
CA HIS A 609 27.25 7.20 -5.77
C HIS A 609 26.11 6.34 -6.31
N ALA A 610 26.19 5.92 -7.55
CA ALA A 610 25.11 5.23 -8.25
C ALA A 610 24.79 3.85 -7.65
N ASP A 611 25.80 3.15 -7.13
CA ASP A 611 25.67 1.83 -6.51
C ASP A 611 25.30 1.86 -5.01
N ALA A 612 25.00 3.01 -4.42
CA ALA A 612 24.61 3.10 -3.01
C ALA A 612 23.39 2.21 -2.67
N GLY A 613 22.44 2.09 -3.58
CA GLY A 613 21.27 1.26 -3.44
C GLY A 613 21.57 -0.25 -3.47
N LEU A 614 22.61 -0.69 -4.19
CA LEU A 614 23.01 -2.10 -4.31
C LEU A 614 23.50 -2.68 -2.97
N HIS A 615 23.94 -1.83 -2.07
CA HIS A 615 24.49 -2.22 -0.77
C HIS A 615 23.43 -2.31 0.34
N LEU A 616 22.15 -2.12 0.01
CA LEU A 616 21.05 -2.32 0.96
C LEU A 616 20.84 -3.82 1.23
N PRO A 617 20.53 -4.21 2.48
CA PRO A 617 20.29 -5.61 2.85
C PRO A 617 18.89 -6.09 2.41
N ASP A 618 18.56 -5.91 1.14
CA ASP A 618 17.29 -6.27 0.53
C ASP A 618 17.55 -6.99 -0.80
N PHE A 619 16.81 -8.07 -1.06
CA PHE A 619 16.95 -8.83 -2.31
C PHE A 619 16.50 -8.02 -3.54
N ARG A 620 15.70 -6.96 -3.36
CA ARG A 620 15.25 -6.04 -4.42
C ARG A 620 16.25 -4.90 -4.69
N SER A 621 17.39 -4.90 -4.02
CA SER A 621 18.36 -3.79 -4.10
C SER A 621 18.84 -3.51 -5.53
N ALA A 622 19.08 -4.55 -6.33
CA ALA A 622 19.50 -4.42 -7.74
C ALA A 622 18.38 -3.83 -8.61
N GLU A 623 17.16 -4.35 -8.52
CA GLU A 623 15.98 -3.85 -9.22
C GLU A 623 15.69 -2.39 -8.91
N ARG A 624 15.63 -2.03 -7.62
CA ARG A 624 15.39 -0.65 -7.20
C ARG A 624 16.50 0.31 -7.63
N THR A 625 17.75 -0.16 -7.64
CA THR A 625 18.87 0.66 -8.10
C THR A 625 18.80 0.87 -9.59
N PHE A 626 18.50 -0.17 -10.37
CA PHE A 626 18.29 -0.06 -11.81
C PHE A 626 17.17 0.95 -12.14
N HIS A 627 15.98 0.81 -11.54
CA HIS A 627 14.86 1.73 -11.74
C HIS A 627 15.25 3.17 -11.36
N ALA A 628 15.87 3.37 -10.21
CA ALA A 628 16.26 4.70 -9.75
C ALA A 628 17.31 5.38 -10.64
N ILE A 629 18.24 4.61 -11.21
CA ILE A 629 19.23 5.16 -12.16
C ILE A 629 18.52 5.48 -13.49
N ARG A 630 17.64 4.61 -13.98
CA ARG A 630 16.84 4.87 -15.19
C ARG A 630 16.00 6.14 -15.03
N ASP A 631 15.28 6.28 -13.93
CA ASP A 631 14.50 7.49 -13.63
C ASP A 631 15.38 8.73 -13.61
N ALA A 632 16.58 8.65 -13.00
CA ALA A 632 17.52 9.77 -12.97
C ALA A 632 18.01 10.15 -14.39
N VAL A 633 18.30 9.17 -15.23
CA VAL A 633 18.72 9.39 -16.62
C VAL A 633 17.63 10.12 -17.43
N THR A 634 16.35 9.84 -17.18
CA THR A 634 15.23 10.51 -17.87
C THR A 634 15.09 12.00 -17.52
N LEU A 635 15.73 12.48 -16.45
CA LEU A 635 15.77 13.90 -16.12
C LEU A 635 16.75 14.69 -17.02
N ALA A 636 17.69 14.04 -17.68
CA ALA A 636 18.58 14.69 -18.62
C ALA A 636 17.88 14.92 -19.97
N ARG A 637 18.23 16.02 -20.63
CA ARG A 637 17.84 16.26 -22.01
C ARG A 637 18.41 15.17 -22.91
N PRO A 638 17.85 14.94 -24.10
CA PRO A 638 18.50 14.13 -25.14
C PRO A 638 19.93 14.61 -25.44
N SER A 639 20.82 13.71 -25.86
CA SER A 639 22.21 14.06 -26.18
C SER A 639 22.33 15.14 -27.25
N GLU A 640 21.42 15.14 -28.24
CA GLU A 640 21.32 16.17 -29.28
C GLU A 640 21.00 17.57 -28.72
N ALA A 641 20.29 17.63 -27.58
CA ALA A 641 20.00 18.86 -26.86
C ALA A 641 21.00 19.16 -25.73
N GLY A 642 22.18 18.52 -25.77
CA GLY A 642 23.29 18.76 -24.86
C GLY A 642 23.14 18.08 -23.51
N GLY A 643 22.26 17.06 -23.37
CA GLY A 643 22.06 16.32 -22.13
C GLY A 643 23.21 15.37 -21.84
N ASN A 644 23.76 15.45 -20.62
CA ASN A 644 24.84 14.61 -20.14
C ASN A 644 24.52 14.00 -18.78
N VAL A 645 24.95 12.74 -18.58
CA VAL A 645 24.80 12.02 -17.30
C VAL A 645 26.17 11.49 -16.87
N VAL A 646 26.54 11.70 -15.61
CA VAL A 646 27.76 11.10 -15.03
C VAL A 646 27.37 10.20 -13.86
N LEU A 647 27.74 8.93 -13.96
CA LEU A 647 27.55 7.89 -12.94
C LEU A 647 28.87 7.59 -12.25
N GLN A 648 29.03 7.97 -10.98
CA GLN A 648 30.17 7.55 -10.16
C GLN A 648 29.80 6.25 -9.41
N THR A 649 30.62 5.20 -9.53
CA THR A 649 30.33 3.89 -8.96
C THR A 649 31.59 3.10 -8.62
N TYR A 650 31.52 2.25 -7.58
CA TYR A 650 32.51 1.22 -7.30
C TYR A 650 32.28 -0.08 -8.07
N LEU A 651 31.09 -0.24 -8.68
CA LEU A 651 30.66 -1.46 -9.35
C LEU A 651 30.27 -1.21 -10.83
N PRO A 652 31.16 -0.69 -11.68
CA PRO A 652 30.83 -0.30 -13.06
C PRO A 652 30.32 -1.47 -13.92
N THR A 653 30.71 -2.71 -13.58
CA THR A 653 30.31 -3.93 -14.31
C THR A 653 29.07 -4.64 -13.73
N HIS A 654 28.49 -4.12 -12.64
CA HIS A 654 27.28 -4.71 -12.08
C HIS A 654 26.12 -4.58 -13.08
N HIS A 655 25.36 -5.66 -13.29
CA HIS A 655 24.30 -5.69 -14.32
C HIS A 655 23.30 -4.53 -14.21
N ALA A 656 22.93 -4.10 -13.00
CA ALA A 656 22.03 -2.95 -12.80
C ALA A 656 22.59 -1.63 -13.32
N ILE A 657 23.93 -1.45 -13.38
CA ILE A 657 24.58 -0.25 -13.89
C ILE A 657 24.93 -0.43 -15.37
N ALA A 658 25.54 -1.56 -15.70
CA ALA A 658 25.97 -1.85 -17.06
C ALA A 658 24.80 -1.84 -18.06
N SER A 659 23.65 -2.36 -17.66
CA SER A 659 22.44 -2.37 -18.50
C SER A 659 21.86 -0.96 -18.73
N VAL A 660 21.96 -0.05 -17.76
CA VAL A 660 21.57 1.35 -18.00
C VAL A 660 22.50 2.02 -19.00
N VAL A 661 23.81 1.81 -18.84
CA VAL A 661 24.83 2.41 -19.72
C VAL A 661 24.73 1.91 -21.16
N SER A 662 24.44 0.63 -21.34
CA SER A 662 24.29 0.02 -22.67
C SER A 662 22.86 0.15 -23.24
N ASP A 663 21.96 0.81 -22.53
CA ASP A 663 20.52 0.90 -22.86
C ASP A 663 19.86 -0.47 -23.11
N ASN A 664 20.33 -1.49 -22.37
CA ASN A 664 19.86 -2.88 -22.50
C ASN A 664 19.00 -3.29 -21.30
N GLU A 665 17.74 -2.86 -21.30
CA GLU A 665 16.81 -3.15 -20.21
C GLU A 665 16.46 -4.63 -20.12
N SER A 666 16.26 -5.31 -21.25
CA SER A 666 15.97 -6.76 -21.29
C SER A 666 17.11 -7.57 -20.67
N GLY A 667 18.36 -7.19 -20.95
CA GLY A 667 19.53 -7.85 -20.37
C GLY A 667 19.61 -7.70 -18.84
N PHE A 668 19.08 -6.61 -18.27
CA PHE A 668 18.94 -6.48 -16.82
C PHE A 668 17.93 -7.49 -16.28
N TYR A 669 16.73 -7.55 -16.86
CA TYR A 669 15.70 -8.47 -16.39
C TYR A 669 16.11 -9.93 -16.49
N ASP A 670 16.73 -10.34 -17.57
CA ASP A 670 17.21 -11.71 -17.76
C ASP A 670 18.22 -12.12 -16.68
N GLN A 671 19.21 -11.24 -16.41
CA GLN A 671 20.24 -11.53 -15.40
C GLN A 671 19.68 -11.52 -13.98
N GLU A 672 18.84 -10.56 -13.64
CA GLU A 672 18.27 -10.46 -12.30
C GLU A 672 17.26 -11.57 -12.02
N LEU A 673 16.43 -11.97 -13.00
CA LEU A 673 15.54 -13.12 -12.86
C LEU A 673 16.32 -14.41 -12.67
N ALA A 674 17.37 -14.66 -13.47
CA ALA A 674 18.24 -15.82 -13.32
C ALA A 674 18.91 -15.87 -11.93
N PHE A 675 19.38 -14.71 -11.44
CA PHE A 675 19.93 -14.61 -10.09
C PHE A 675 18.88 -14.94 -9.02
N ARG A 676 17.69 -14.34 -9.08
CA ARG A 676 16.61 -14.59 -8.09
C ARG A 676 16.15 -16.05 -8.11
N GLN A 677 16.09 -16.66 -9.28
CA GLN A 677 15.78 -18.08 -9.41
C GLN A 677 16.83 -18.94 -8.71
N SER A 678 18.11 -18.68 -8.93
CA SER A 678 19.22 -19.46 -8.35
C SER A 678 19.27 -19.41 -6.82
N VAL A 679 18.89 -18.27 -6.23
CA VAL A 679 18.86 -18.06 -4.76
C VAL A 679 17.46 -18.23 -4.15
N GLY A 680 16.46 -18.53 -4.99
CA GLY A 680 15.08 -18.73 -4.59
C GLY A 680 14.44 -17.49 -3.95
N TYR A 681 14.46 -16.34 -4.63
CA TYR A 681 13.73 -15.13 -4.24
C TYR A 681 12.51 -14.87 -5.14
N PRO A 682 11.56 -14.02 -4.71
CA PRO A 682 10.46 -13.57 -5.58
C PRO A 682 10.99 -13.01 -6.92
N PRO A 683 10.31 -13.34 -8.04
CA PRO A 683 8.97 -13.92 -8.18
C PRO A 683 8.91 -15.46 -8.11
N PHE A 684 10.01 -16.19 -7.95
CA PHE A 684 10.06 -17.66 -7.95
C PHE A 684 9.67 -18.29 -6.60
N THR A 685 9.67 -17.50 -5.55
CA THR A 685 9.26 -17.91 -4.20
C THR A 685 8.36 -16.86 -3.56
N HIS A 686 7.65 -17.27 -2.52
CA HIS A 686 6.81 -16.39 -1.69
C HIS A 686 7.44 -16.21 -0.33
N LEU A 687 7.33 -14.99 0.18
CA LEU A 687 7.87 -14.62 1.48
C LEU A 687 6.74 -14.21 2.42
N VAL A 688 6.84 -14.62 3.69
CA VAL A 688 5.99 -14.10 4.76
C VAL A 688 6.88 -13.58 5.88
N SER A 689 6.87 -12.28 6.09
CA SER A 689 7.58 -11.62 7.19
C SER A 689 6.69 -11.62 8.44
N LEU A 690 7.21 -12.18 9.51
CA LEU A 690 6.55 -12.28 10.80
C LEU A 690 7.29 -11.39 11.80
N ARG A 691 6.58 -10.49 12.47
CA ARG A 691 7.19 -9.52 13.38
C ARG A 691 6.55 -9.60 14.77
N VAL A 692 7.38 -9.61 15.78
CA VAL A 692 6.96 -9.51 17.19
C VAL A 692 7.50 -8.21 17.76
N SER A 693 6.64 -7.38 18.33
CA SER A 693 7.06 -6.12 18.94
C SER A 693 6.45 -5.90 20.32
N GLY A 694 7.20 -5.23 21.20
CA GLY A 694 6.77 -4.96 22.56
C GLY A 694 7.73 -4.02 23.30
N THR A 695 7.32 -3.55 24.47
CA THR A 695 8.12 -2.63 25.31
C THR A 695 9.20 -3.35 26.11
N ASN A 696 9.07 -4.65 26.37
CA ASN A 696 10.04 -5.48 27.08
C ASN A 696 10.83 -6.35 26.11
N ALA A 697 12.14 -6.17 26.04
CA ALA A 697 13.02 -6.87 25.11
C ALA A 697 13.06 -8.39 25.32
N GLY A 698 13.06 -8.85 26.59
CA GLY A 698 13.10 -10.27 26.96
C GLY A 698 11.82 -10.98 26.50
N LEU A 699 10.64 -10.42 26.80
CA LEU A 699 9.36 -10.99 26.38
C LEU A 699 9.20 -11.03 24.86
N VAL A 700 9.71 -10.01 24.14
CA VAL A 700 9.66 -9.99 22.67
C VAL A 700 10.52 -11.11 22.08
N ARG A 701 11.73 -11.32 22.60
CA ARG A 701 12.62 -12.41 22.18
C ARG A 701 11.99 -13.77 22.45
N GLU A 702 11.54 -14.02 23.66
CA GLU A 702 10.90 -15.28 24.05
C GLU A 702 9.65 -15.60 23.17
N ALA A 703 8.85 -14.58 22.87
CA ALA A 703 7.70 -14.72 22.01
C ALA A 703 8.09 -15.05 20.56
N ALA A 704 9.16 -14.46 20.04
CA ALA A 704 9.69 -14.75 18.72
C ALA A 704 10.29 -16.16 18.64
N GLU A 705 11.07 -16.58 19.64
CA GLU A 705 11.62 -17.94 19.77
C GLU A 705 10.49 -18.99 19.85
N ARG A 706 9.46 -18.70 20.65
CA ARG A 706 8.28 -19.56 20.73
C ARG A 706 7.55 -19.67 19.40
N TRP A 707 7.36 -18.56 18.68
CA TRP A 707 6.72 -18.59 17.34
C TRP A 707 7.54 -19.44 16.37
N SER A 708 8.87 -19.28 16.38
CA SER A 708 9.77 -20.13 15.57
C SER A 708 9.59 -21.63 15.90
N GLY A 709 9.49 -21.98 17.19
CA GLY A 709 9.22 -23.35 17.64
C GLY A 709 7.88 -23.88 17.13
N LEU A 710 6.83 -23.08 17.18
CA LEU A 710 5.50 -23.46 16.65
C LEU A 710 5.53 -23.69 15.14
N LEU A 711 6.21 -22.81 14.37
CA LEU A 711 6.37 -22.96 12.93
C LEU A 711 7.11 -24.25 12.57
N LYS A 712 8.23 -24.56 13.24
CA LYS A 712 8.99 -25.79 13.04
C LYS A 712 8.18 -27.04 13.40
N ALA A 713 7.42 -27.00 14.50
CA ALA A 713 6.53 -28.08 14.89
C ALA A 713 5.37 -28.27 13.92
N ALA A 714 4.86 -27.21 13.29
CA ALA A 714 3.84 -27.31 12.26
C ALA A 714 4.39 -28.00 10.97
N LEU A 715 5.63 -27.69 10.59
CA LEU A 715 6.30 -28.36 9.46
C LEU A 715 6.52 -29.86 9.72
N GLN A 716 6.96 -30.22 10.93
CA GLN A 716 7.21 -31.63 11.30
C GLN A 716 5.94 -32.48 11.32
N ARG A 717 4.82 -31.92 11.76
CA ARG A 717 3.51 -32.63 11.76
C ARG A 717 3.00 -32.92 10.35
N GLY A 718 3.29 -32.05 9.39
CA GLY A 718 2.94 -32.27 7.98
C GLY A 718 3.76 -33.36 7.30
N SER A 719 4.93 -33.73 7.85
CA SER A 719 5.80 -34.80 7.32
C SER A 719 5.58 -36.17 7.98
N SER A 720 5.02 -36.24 9.19
CA SER A 720 4.69 -37.50 9.90
C SER A 720 3.20 -37.82 9.73
N GLY A 721 2.84 -38.75 8.91
CA GLY A 721 1.53 -39.18 8.41
C GLY A 721 0.43 -39.59 9.42
N GLU A 722 0.28 -38.92 10.56
CA GLU A 722 -0.85 -39.04 11.47
C GLU A 722 -1.80 -37.85 11.29
N GLU A 723 -2.98 -38.13 10.76
CA GLU A 723 -4.01 -37.21 10.23
C GLU A 723 -3.60 -36.58 8.88
N ARG A 724 -3.88 -37.30 7.80
CA ARG A 724 -3.77 -36.80 6.44
C ARG A 724 -4.71 -35.62 6.25
N PRO A 725 -4.22 -34.37 6.07
CA PRO A 725 -4.96 -33.37 5.35
C PRO A 725 -5.22 -33.88 3.93
N ALA A 726 -6.20 -33.29 3.25
CA ALA A 726 -6.61 -33.70 1.91
C ALA A 726 -5.41 -33.85 0.95
N PRO A 727 -5.50 -34.66 -0.11
CA PRO A 727 -4.35 -35.11 -0.91
C PRO A 727 -3.49 -34.03 -1.58
N HIS A 728 -3.74 -32.76 -1.34
CA HIS A 728 -3.02 -31.60 -1.90
C HIS A 728 -2.15 -30.86 -0.87
N GLU A 729 -2.06 -31.30 0.37
CA GLU A 729 -1.38 -30.59 1.45
C GLU A 729 -0.11 -31.31 1.92
N THR A 730 0.86 -31.49 1.04
CA THR A 730 2.20 -31.96 1.43
C THR A 730 3.06 -30.78 1.85
N PHE A 731 3.36 -30.66 3.14
CA PHE A 731 4.33 -29.73 3.73
C PHE A 731 5.74 -30.35 3.73
N GLY A 732 6.22 -30.82 2.62
CA GLY A 732 7.57 -31.32 2.50
C GLY A 732 8.62 -30.21 2.40
N ASP A 733 9.79 -30.51 1.92
CA ASP A 733 11.04 -29.76 1.80
C ASP A 733 10.98 -28.32 1.25
N ASP A 734 9.78 -27.82 0.90
CA ASP A 734 9.56 -26.54 0.21
C ASP A 734 9.48 -25.29 1.12
N VAL A 735 9.42 -25.42 2.45
CA VAL A 735 9.26 -24.28 3.36
C VAL A 735 10.51 -24.08 4.23
N THR A 736 11.11 -22.91 4.13
CA THR A 736 12.27 -22.52 4.94
C THR A 736 11.89 -21.43 5.93
N ILE A 737 12.31 -21.57 7.19
CA ILE A 737 12.12 -20.59 8.26
C ILE A 737 13.46 -19.97 8.60
N LEU A 738 13.59 -18.65 8.45
CA LEU A 738 14.76 -17.88 8.82
C LEU A 738 14.49 -17.04 10.07
N GLY A 739 15.46 -16.94 10.95
CA GLY A 739 15.30 -16.27 12.25
C GLY A 739 14.86 -17.23 13.38
N PRO A 740 14.45 -16.71 14.55
CA PRO A 740 14.13 -15.31 14.87
C PRO A 740 15.37 -14.43 15.06
N ILE A 741 15.26 -13.17 14.68
CA ILE A 741 16.34 -12.18 14.76
C ILE A 741 15.81 -10.82 15.22
N PRO A 742 16.64 -9.98 15.86
CA PRO A 742 16.28 -8.59 16.07
C PRO A 742 15.98 -7.90 14.72
N GLY A 743 14.99 -7.02 14.67
CA GLY A 743 14.74 -6.20 13.50
C GLY A 743 15.93 -5.31 13.14
N ALA A 744 16.04 -4.90 11.87
CA ALA A 744 17.10 -4.02 11.37
C ALA A 744 17.20 -2.73 12.21
N VAL A 745 16.09 -2.21 12.68
CA VAL A 745 15.98 -1.19 13.71
C VAL A 745 15.48 -1.89 14.98
N ALA A 746 16.39 -2.21 15.88
CA ALA A 746 16.10 -2.99 17.08
C ALA A 746 15.02 -2.37 18.00
N ARG A 747 14.79 -1.04 17.89
CA ARG A 747 13.78 -0.31 18.65
C ARG A 747 13.12 0.78 17.82
N VAL A 748 11.81 0.64 17.56
CA VAL A 748 11.00 1.61 16.82
C VAL A 748 9.95 2.20 17.75
N ARG A 749 9.88 3.52 17.86
CA ARG A 749 8.90 4.24 18.72
C ARG A 749 8.82 3.65 20.14
N GLY A 750 9.98 3.31 20.74
CA GLY A 750 10.06 2.76 22.09
C GLY A 750 9.77 1.27 22.21
N ARG A 751 9.45 0.56 21.13
CA ARG A 751 9.18 -0.88 21.12
C ARG A 751 10.36 -1.64 20.53
N HIS A 752 10.75 -2.73 21.17
CA HIS A 752 11.69 -3.71 20.62
C HIS A 752 11.01 -4.51 19.52
N LEU A 753 11.76 -4.87 18.50
CA LEU A 753 11.28 -5.59 17.32
C LEU A 753 12.12 -6.84 17.08
N TRP A 754 11.46 -7.98 16.89
CA TRP A 754 12.05 -9.21 16.40
C TRP A 754 11.28 -9.71 15.19
N GLN A 755 11.99 -10.37 14.27
CA GLN A 755 11.39 -10.85 13.03
C GLN A 755 11.81 -12.28 12.71
N LEU A 756 10.92 -12.96 11.98
CA LEU A 756 11.15 -14.23 11.30
C LEU A 756 10.73 -14.07 9.84
N LEU A 757 11.31 -14.87 8.96
CA LEU A 757 10.94 -14.92 7.57
C LEU A 757 10.61 -16.37 7.21
N VAL A 758 9.43 -16.59 6.65
CA VAL A 758 9.01 -17.86 6.06
C VAL A 758 9.11 -17.72 4.55
N LYS A 759 9.80 -18.66 3.90
CA LYS A 759 10.07 -18.69 2.47
C LYS A 759 9.61 -20.02 1.88
N SER A 760 8.88 -19.99 0.76
CA SER A 760 8.41 -21.20 0.08
C SER A 760 8.23 -20.96 -1.41
N ALA A 761 8.47 -21.99 -2.22
CA ALA A 761 8.12 -21.98 -3.63
C ALA A 761 6.59 -21.97 -3.84
N LYS A 762 5.82 -22.49 -2.87
CA LYS A 762 4.35 -22.53 -2.91
C LYS A 762 3.76 -21.51 -1.93
N ALA A 763 3.03 -20.53 -2.44
CA ALA A 763 2.38 -19.49 -1.64
C ALA A 763 1.45 -20.05 -0.55
N GLU A 764 0.72 -21.11 -0.89
CA GLU A 764 -0.25 -21.76 0.01
C GLU A 764 0.44 -22.43 1.19
N ALA A 765 1.55 -23.15 0.94
CA ALA A 765 2.30 -23.81 1.98
C ALA A 765 2.83 -22.83 3.04
N ALA A 766 3.44 -21.72 2.61
CA ALA A 766 3.89 -20.67 3.52
C ALA A 766 2.73 -20.10 4.35
N ARG A 767 1.60 -19.80 3.70
CA ARG A 767 0.43 -19.21 4.37
C ARG A 767 -0.21 -20.18 5.36
N LEU A 768 -0.33 -21.44 5.01
CA LEU A 768 -1.00 -22.44 5.86
C LEU A 768 -0.20 -22.71 7.15
N VAL A 769 1.12 -22.86 7.03
CA VAL A 769 2.02 -23.00 8.20
C VAL A 769 1.89 -21.79 9.14
N VAL A 770 1.90 -20.58 8.59
CA VAL A 770 1.74 -19.36 9.40
C VAL A 770 0.36 -19.29 10.03
N LYS A 771 -0.71 -19.59 9.29
CA LYS A 771 -2.10 -19.57 9.78
C LYS A 771 -2.30 -20.50 10.98
N GLN A 772 -1.82 -21.76 10.89
CA GLN A 772 -1.91 -22.73 12.00
C GLN A 772 -1.24 -22.20 13.28
N THR A 773 -0.13 -21.47 13.14
CA THR A 773 0.57 -20.92 14.31
C THR A 773 -0.11 -19.69 14.89
N LEU A 774 -0.73 -18.85 14.05
CA LEU A 774 -1.50 -17.68 14.50
C LEU A 774 -2.70 -18.10 15.35
N ASP A 775 -3.44 -19.11 14.94
CA ASP A 775 -4.59 -19.64 15.69
C ASP A 775 -4.20 -20.11 17.10
N VAL A 776 -2.97 -20.65 17.25
CA VAL A 776 -2.41 -21.07 18.56
C VAL A 776 -1.99 -19.86 19.42
N LEU A 777 -1.41 -18.83 18.78
CA LEU A 777 -0.95 -17.62 19.48
C LEU A 777 -2.14 -16.77 19.97
N GLU A 778 -3.20 -16.65 19.17
CA GLU A 778 -4.42 -15.90 19.53
C GLU A 778 -5.18 -16.53 20.69
N LYS A 779 -5.21 -17.86 20.80
CA LYS A 779 -5.86 -18.61 21.90
C LYS A 779 -5.15 -18.46 23.24
N ARG A 780 -3.88 -18.05 23.25
CA ARG A 780 -3.12 -17.80 24.47
C ARG A 780 -2.60 -16.36 24.41
N PRO A 781 -3.36 -15.38 24.89
CA PRO A 781 -2.87 -14.01 24.95
C PRO A 781 -1.57 -14.00 25.77
N GLY A 782 -0.47 -13.89 25.08
CA GLY A 782 0.83 -13.56 25.69
C GLY A 782 0.68 -12.23 26.41
N GLY A 783 1.41 -12.06 27.51
CA GLY A 783 1.27 -10.95 28.44
C GLY A 783 1.07 -9.60 27.78
N SER A 784 0.32 -8.74 28.41
CA SER A 784 -0.09 -7.40 27.96
C SER A 784 1.08 -6.62 27.35
N GLY A 785 0.99 -6.27 26.08
CA GLY A 785 1.93 -5.38 25.40
C GLY A 785 2.71 -5.95 24.22
N LEU A 786 2.59 -7.23 23.91
CA LEU A 786 3.13 -7.82 22.68
C LEU A 786 2.20 -7.58 21.50
N LYS A 787 2.76 -7.33 20.32
CA LYS A 787 2.06 -7.24 19.06
C LYS A 787 2.70 -8.21 18.07
N PHE A 788 1.86 -9.01 17.41
CA PHE A 788 2.25 -9.92 16.34
C PHE A 788 1.75 -9.33 15.01
N ASP A 789 2.65 -9.17 14.06
CA ASP A 789 2.35 -8.64 12.74
C ASP A 789 2.76 -9.66 11.67
N VAL A 790 1.92 -9.84 10.68
CA VAL A 790 2.18 -10.69 9.50
C VAL A 790 2.18 -9.83 8.26
N ASP A 791 3.18 -10.03 7.40
CA ASP A 791 3.29 -9.35 6.11
C ASP A 791 3.60 -10.38 5.01
N VAL A 792 2.58 -10.68 4.21
CA VAL A 792 2.70 -11.60 3.07
C VAL A 792 3.22 -10.83 1.87
N ASP A 793 4.20 -11.39 1.18
CA ASP A 793 4.90 -10.79 0.05
C ASP A 793 5.37 -9.35 0.38
N PRO A 794 6.28 -9.19 1.37
CA PRO A 794 6.74 -7.87 1.81
C PRO A 794 7.51 -7.17 0.68
N VAL A 795 7.27 -5.88 0.53
CA VAL A 795 8.01 -5.05 -0.43
C VAL A 795 9.35 -4.60 0.20
N GLU A 796 9.39 -4.39 1.51
CA GLU A 796 10.60 -4.03 2.25
C GLU A 796 10.90 -5.08 3.31
N MET A 797 12.18 -5.51 3.38
CA MET A 797 12.61 -6.57 4.29
C MET A 797 13.03 -6.07 5.69
N GLY A 798 13.12 -4.77 5.95
CA GLY A 798 13.66 -4.20 7.18
C GLY A 798 12.82 -3.18 7.91
#